data_41f5cc1bebf99cdc396201a7d5d9e60b
#
_entry.id   41f5cc1bebf99cdc396201a7d5d9e60b
#
_cell.length_a   1.000
_cell.length_b   1.000
_cell.length_c   1.000
_cell.angle_alpha   90.00
_cell.angle_beta   90.00
_cell.angle_gamma   90.00
#
_symmetry.space_group_name_H-M   'P 1'
#
loop_
_entity.id
_entity.type
_entity.pdbx_description
1 polymer ?
#
loop_
_entity_poly.entity_id
_entity_poly.type
_entity_poly.pdbx_seq_one_letter_code
_entity_poly.pdbx_strand_id
1 'polypeptide(L)'
;MTTAEAVDLVIWGPYFTKINKIIGETAGVVRGENFALGIQSLNIKTLGGYPWNESDRMPEFDIFRQGNDQNMHPETDGSVLYRIEAAKPTGQGSSLQAYCRNRFKERIVEDFDHDRLIAPAYDDGGVTGSKIAIFGCPVDLSLETIGMIELTEGLPHPLIDGKWAKTSAQANAAYLITAFTEETVDHAIALTKKAGLKYLYHYGKTFENWGHFDLYKGEFPNGIEGLKKCVEKAEAQGIKMGTHCLSNFISPNDPYVTPIPDLRLAKVGSSVITGDLDATATEIPIESPDFFNQMKNNHLKTVMIGDELIRYSSVSKETPWRLMDCQRGAFGTFVSQHKAGTIISKLLDHGYKVFLTEADLTIEMSRKLAELYNETGLRQISFDGLEGNRSTGLGTYGESLMPYTWFNELSADLKDHLIIDASRTTHFFWHIYTRMNWGEPWYAGFRESQTEYRFNNQAYFKRNFMPGMLGWFRMTSETTIEDIEWMLAKSAGYEAGYALVADMESIAQNGFSEKILQQIGDWEQLRLSNSFNDGQKLKMRNNSKEFSIQRVGEGSWNWSEVFSYKFVHTQKFRQPGEPLFSTFNLDNPCREQIMQFMITASNCDIHLVSLEIDNYKTIQLPVALKAGQILRYTGSVEVELYSSTGQLQETLPVDPKDFLLREGAHSIQFDCVFDKAEKESEVKFEVRLTGEIEVVRHNGS
;
A
#
# COMPACT_ATOMS: atom_id res chain seq x y z
N MET A 1 -3.69 11.66 -39.59
CA MET A 1 -3.54 10.61 -40.61
C MET A 1 -4.95 10.20 -41.00
N THR A 2 -5.23 10.12 -42.29
CA THR A 2 -6.48 9.58 -42.84
C THR A 2 -6.13 8.34 -43.66
N THR A 3 -6.79 7.21 -43.38
CA THR A 3 -6.59 5.95 -44.11
C THR A 3 -7.86 5.58 -44.87
N ALA A 4 -7.72 4.98 -46.05
CA ALA A 4 -8.86 4.47 -46.82
C ALA A 4 -9.35 3.11 -46.31
N GLU A 5 -8.55 2.41 -45.51
CA GLU A 5 -8.84 1.10 -44.96
C GLU A 5 -8.92 1.18 -43.45
N ALA A 6 -9.64 0.22 -42.82
CA ALA A 6 -9.69 0.09 -41.37
C ALA A 6 -8.28 -0.24 -40.82
N VAL A 7 -7.86 0.47 -39.79
CA VAL A 7 -6.57 0.29 -39.13
C VAL A 7 -6.79 -0.39 -37.78
N ASP A 8 -6.13 -1.50 -37.58
CA ASP A 8 -6.24 -2.24 -36.30
C ASP A 8 -5.29 -1.68 -35.21
N LEU A 9 -4.17 -1.06 -35.62
CA LEU A 9 -3.15 -0.59 -34.69
C LEU A 9 -2.46 0.66 -35.22
N VAL A 10 -2.26 1.64 -34.35
CA VAL A 10 -1.37 2.80 -34.60
C VAL A 10 -0.21 2.74 -33.61
N ILE A 11 1.01 2.83 -34.09
CA ILE A 11 2.22 2.88 -33.25
C ILE A 11 2.87 4.24 -33.41
N TRP A 12 3.10 4.92 -32.29
CA TRP A 12 3.82 6.18 -32.18
C TRP A 12 5.27 5.91 -31.77
N GLY A 13 6.19 6.07 -32.72
CA GLY A 13 7.61 5.74 -32.50
C GLY A 13 8.00 4.36 -33.02
N PRO A 14 9.08 3.72 -32.50
CA PRO A 14 9.93 4.20 -31.40
C PRO A 14 10.76 5.46 -31.78
N TYR A 15 10.81 6.42 -30.87
CA TYR A 15 11.62 7.63 -31.00
C TYR A 15 12.91 7.43 -30.20
N PHE A 16 14.01 7.24 -30.90
CA PHE A 16 15.32 6.93 -30.33
C PHE A 16 16.03 8.18 -29.81
N THR A 17 16.73 8.05 -28.71
CA THR A 17 17.57 9.09 -28.09
C THR A 17 18.82 8.49 -27.47
N LYS A 18 19.89 9.29 -27.37
CA LYS A 18 21.11 8.93 -26.64
C LYS A 18 20.97 9.17 -25.12
N ILE A 19 19.86 9.76 -24.66
CA ILE A 19 19.61 10.03 -23.25
C ILE A 19 19.19 8.72 -22.58
N ASN A 20 19.94 8.28 -21.57
CA ASN A 20 19.70 6.99 -20.91
C ASN A 20 20.17 6.94 -19.44
N LYS A 21 20.40 8.10 -18.80
CA LYS A 21 20.91 8.13 -17.42
C LYS A 21 19.82 7.78 -16.41
N ILE A 22 18.61 8.33 -16.55
CA ILE A 22 17.46 8.03 -15.71
C ILE A 22 16.27 7.79 -16.64
N ILE A 23 15.62 6.66 -16.43
CA ILE A 23 14.44 6.27 -17.21
C ILE A 23 13.22 6.23 -16.30
N GLY A 24 12.28 7.16 -16.54
CA GLY A 24 10.96 7.17 -15.92
C GLY A 24 9.99 6.38 -16.79
N GLU A 25 9.98 5.07 -16.59
CA GLU A 25 9.26 4.10 -17.42
C GLU A 25 7.75 4.28 -17.40
N THR A 26 7.20 4.78 -16.31
CA THR A 26 5.76 5.05 -16.17
C THR A 26 5.41 6.49 -16.55
N ALA A 27 6.27 7.43 -16.17
CA ALA A 27 6.09 8.84 -16.53
C ALA A 27 6.39 9.13 -18.02
N GLY A 28 7.00 8.18 -18.73
CA GLY A 28 7.35 8.36 -20.12
C GLY A 28 8.47 9.38 -20.37
N VAL A 29 9.44 9.48 -19.46
CA VAL A 29 10.51 10.51 -19.53
C VAL A 29 11.88 9.89 -19.36
N VAL A 30 12.79 10.18 -20.27
CA VAL A 30 14.21 9.84 -20.16
C VAL A 30 15.03 11.10 -19.91
N ARG A 31 15.93 11.03 -18.90
CA ARG A 31 16.70 12.18 -18.42
C ARG A 31 18.22 11.93 -18.52
N GLY A 32 18.92 12.90 -18.99
CA GLY A 32 20.39 12.97 -18.99
C GLY A 32 20.89 13.83 -17.83
N GLU A 33 22.04 14.47 -18.02
CA GLU A 33 22.58 15.43 -17.03
C GLU A 33 21.89 16.79 -17.12
N ASN A 34 21.67 17.29 -18.33
CA ASN A 34 21.17 18.65 -18.57
C ASN A 34 19.84 18.69 -19.32
N PHE A 35 19.46 17.60 -19.97
CA PHE A 35 18.30 17.56 -20.87
C PHE A 35 17.47 16.31 -20.69
N ALA A 36 16.15 16.45 -20.87
CA ALA A 36 15.17 15.40 -20.83
C ALA A 36 14.35 15.34 -22.11
N LEU A 37 13.91 14.14 -22.48
CA LEU A 37 12.92 13.88 -23.51
C LEU A 37 11.78 13.07 -22.91
N GLY A 38 10.55 13.37 -23.33
CA GLY A 38 9.38 12.67 -22.86
C GLY A 38 8.33 12.46 -23.94
N ILE A 39 7.48 11.45 -23.70
CA ILE A 39 6.27 11.19 -24.46
C ILE A 39 5.09 11.17 -23.49
N GLN A 40 3.98 11.77 -23.85
CA GLN A 40 2.73 11.72 -23.10
C GLN A 40 1.60 11.26 -24.02
N SER A 41 0.80 10.31 -23.53
CA SER A 41 -0.47 9.93 -24.15
C SER A 41 -1.53 10.98 -23.81
N LEU A 42 -2.18 11.54 -24.81
CA LEU A 42 -3.11 12.66 -24.63
C LEU A 42 -4.58 12.23 -24.57
N ASN A 43 -4.82 10.95 -24.45
CA ASN A 43 -6.14 10.37 -24.13
C ASN A 43 -5.98 8.94 -23.62
N ILE A 44 -6.99 8.44 -22.94
CA ILE A 44 -6.99 7.14 -22.27
C ILE A 44 -6.77 5.96 -23.22
N LYS A 45 -7.17 6.06 -24.50
CA LYS A 45 -7.05 4.96 -25.48
C LYS A 45 -5.68 4.86 -26.14
N THR A 46 -4.85 5.89 -26.00
CA THR A 46 -3.44 5.88 -26.41
C THR A 46 -2.62 5.35 -25.24
N LEU A 47 -2.12 4.15 -25.37
CA LEU A 47 -1.36 3.46 -24.33
C LEU A 47 0.13 3.74 -24.49
N GLY A 48 0.82 3.89 -23.37
CA GLY A 48 2.27 3.97 -23.39
C GLY A 48 2.91 2.62 -23.72
N GLY A 49 4.09 2.67 -24.33
CA GLY A 49 4.85 1.48 -24.69
C GLY A 49 4.52 0.91 -26.08
N TYR A 50 4.48 -0.40 -26.17
CA TYR A 50 4.26 -1.12 -27.42
C TYR A 50 3.25 -2.25 -27.23
N PRO A 51 2.55 -2.68 -28.29
CA PRO A 51 1.59 -3.76 -28.23
C PRO A 51 2.32 -5.10 -28.03
N TRP A 52 2.36 -5.57 -26.77
CA TRP A 52 3.05 -6.80 -26.41
C TRP A 52 2.34 -8.05 -26.96
N ASN A 53 1.03 -8.07 -26.77
CA ASN A 53 0.16 -9.15 -27.21
C ASN A 53 -1.28 -8.64 -27.40
N GLU A 54 -2.22 -9.52 -27.67
CA GLU A 54 -3.62 -9.16 -27.85
C GLU A 54 -4.33 -8.72 -26.55
N SER A 55 -3.75 -9.01 -25.36
CA SER A 55 -4.32 -8.59 -24.10
C SER A 55 -4.11 -7.10 -23.79
N ASP A 56 -3.24 -6.40 -24.53
CA ASP A 56 -2.76 -5.05 -24.22
C ASP A 56 -2.24 -4.93 -22.77
N ARG A 57 -1.81 -6.08 -22.22
CA ARG A 57 -1.16 -6.15 -20.91
C ARG A 57 0.34 -5.99 -21.13
N MET A 58 0.88 -4.90 -20.63
CA MET A 58 2.33 -4.69 -20.69
C MET A 58 3.06 -5.74 -19.83
N PRO A 59 4.26 -6.17 -20.24
CA PRO A 59 5.08 -7.03 -19.39
C PRO A 59 5.23 -6.40 -18.03
N GLU A 60 4.87 -7.14 -16.99
CA GLU A 60 5.01 -6.64 -15.64
C GLU A 60 6.48 -6.51 -15.29
N PHE A 61 6.81 -5.34 -14.88
CA PHE A 61 8.07 -5.05 -14.24
C PHE A 61 7.99 -5.61 -12.82
N ASP A 62 8.75 -6.66 -12.55
CA ASP A 62 8.68 -7.34 -11.28
C ASP A 62 9.61 -6.71 -10.25
N ILE A 63 9.22 -5.56 -9.72
CA ILE A 63 9.90 -4.93 -8.59
C ILE A 63 9.87 -5.82 -7.33
N PHE A 64 8.94 -6.79 -7.27
CA PHE A 64 8.79 -7.68 -6.13
C PHE A 64 9.75 -8.84 -6.13
N ARG A 65 10.05 -9.43 -7.30
CA ARG A 65 10.92 -10.60 -7.39
C ARG A 65 12.39 -10.26 -7.47
N GLN A 66 12.72 -9.13 -8.06
CA GLN A 66 14.12 -8.76 -8.24
C GLN A 66 14.69 -8.02 -7.04
N GLY A 67 13.87 -7.68 -6.05
CA GLY A 67 14.27 -7.27 -4.69
C GLY A 67 15.18 -6.06 -4.56
N ASN A 68 15.73 -5.58 -5.67
CA ASN A 68 16.73 -4.54 -5.68
C ASN A 68 16.45 -3.48 -6.70
N ASP A 69 16.47 -2.28 -6.27
CA ASP A 69 16.59 -1.10 -7.06
C ASP A 69 17.64 -1.10 -8.14
N GLN A 70 18.65 -1.92 -7.97
CA GLN A 70 19.73 -2.09 -8.92
C GLN A 70 19.20 -2.38 -10.32
N ASN A 71 18.17 -3.20 -10.41
CA ASN A 71 17.54 -3.54 -11.67
C ASN A 71 16.69 -2.41 -12.25
N MET A 72 16.50 -1.38 -11.48
CA MET A 72 15.74 -0.20 -11.82
C MET A 72 16.64 0.94 -12.26
N HIS A 73 17.93 0.80 -12.10
CA HIS A 73 18.90 1.79 -12.53
C HIS A 73 19.40 1.47 -13.92
N PRO A 74 19.23 2.37 -14.91
CA PRO A 74 19.64 2.12 -16.29
C PRO A 74 21.11 1.73 -16.47
N GLU A 75 21.97 2.14 -15.55
CA GLU A 75 23.41 1.90 -15.59
C GLU A 75 23.82 0.51 -15.09
N THR A 76 22.94 -0.19 -14.37
CA THR A 76 23.32 -1.43 -13.67
C THR A 76 22.85 -2.70 -14.37
N ASP A 77 21.78 -2.67 -15.14
CA ASP A 77 21.27 -3.83 -15.83
C ASP A 77 20.52 -3.49 -17.13
N GLY A 78 21.16 -3.71 -18.26
CA GLY A 78 20.53 -3.58 -19.57
C GLY A 78 19.47 -4.63 -19.90
N SER A 79 19.23 -5.61 -19.02
CA SER A 79 18.23 -6.67 -19.21
C SER A 79 16.85 -6.29 -18.72
N VAL A 80 16.70 -5.25 -17.90
CA VAL A 80 15.42 -4.82 -17.33
C VAL A 80 14.44 -4.43 -18.44
N LEU A 81 13.28 -5.05 -18.42
CA LEU A 81 12.18 -4.71 -19.29
C LEU A 81 11.34 -3.61 -18.66
N TYR A 82 11.34 -2.44 -19.25
CA TYR A 82 10.47 -1.35 -18.84
C TYR A 82 9.08 -1.55 -19.41
N ARG A 83 8.13 -1.24 -18.58
CA ARG A 83 6.72 -1.51 -18.78
C ARG A 83 6.13 -0.75 -19.93
N ILE A 84 6.80 0.33 -20.42
CA ILE A 84 6.12 1.29 -21.09
C ILE A 84 6.81 2.18 -22.03
N GLU A 85 6.57 3.43 -21.89
CA GLU A 85 6.76 4.58 -22.74
C GLU A 85 8.22 4.86 -22.95
N ALA A 86 9.00 4.72 -21.89
CA ALA A 86 10.44 4.78 -21.94
C ALA A 86 11.00 3.37 -21.98
N ALA A 87 11.57 3.03 -23.11
CA ALA A 87 12.06 1.69 -23.32
C ALA A 87 13.40 1.42 -22.63
N LYS A 88 13.71 0.15 -22.59
CA LYS A 88 14.94 -0.44 -22.12
C LYS A 88 16.17 0.37 -22.54
N PRO A 89 17.01 0.77 -21.58
CA PRO A 89 18.29 1.40 -21.89
C PRO A 89 19.22 0.41 -22.58
N THR A 90 19.97 0.93 -23.53
CA THR A 90 21.08 0.21 -24.15
C THR A 90 22.35 1.03 -24.01
N GLY A 91 23.51 0.48 -24.28
CA GLY A 91 24.75 1.25 -24.35
C GLY A 91 24.73 2.39 -25.41
N GLN A 92 23.71 2.40 -26.27
CA GLN A 92 23.54 3.40 -27.31
C GLN A 92 22.45 4.42 -27.02
N GLY A 93 21.62 4.21 -26.00
CA GLY A 93 20.53 5.10 -25.63
C GLY A 93 19.26 4.39 -25.20
N SER A 94 18.15 5.10 -25.31
CA SER A 94 16.80 4.63 -25.01
C SER A 94 15.80 5.01 -26.11
N SER A 95 14.57 4.56 -25.99
CA SER A 95 13.49 4.93 -26.90
C SER A 95 12.21 5.29 -26.16
N LEU A 96 11.38 6.11 -26.78
CA LEU A 96 10.07 6.50 -26.32
C LEU A 96 9.04 6.03 -27.34
N GLN A 97 7.92 5.47 -26.88
CA GLN A 97 6.86 5.02 -27.76
C GLN A 97 5.51 4.88 -27.09
N ALA A 98 4.45 4.91 -27.91
CA ALA A 98 3.08 4.66 -27.51
C ALA A 98 2.32 3.97 -28.63
N TYR A 99 1.12 3.47 -28.34
CA TYR A 99 0.28 2.86 -29.37
C TYR A 99 -1.21 3.03 -29.04
N CYS A 100 -2.04 2.78 -30.03
CA CYS A 100 -3.48 2.70 -29.88
C CYS A 100 -4.00 1.52 -30.72
N ARG A 101 -4.78 0.65 -30.08
CA ARG A 101 -5.42 -0.50 -30.72
C ARG A 101 -6.87 -0.19 -31.04
N ASN A 102 -7.35 -0.69 -32.17
CA ASN A 102 -8.75 -0.77 -32.49
C ASN A 102 -9.42 -1.91 -31.70
N ARG A 103 -10.47 -1.61 -30.93
CA ARG A 103 -11.17 -2.55 -30.07
C ARG A 103 -12.55 -2.96 -30.58
N PHE A 104 -12.86 -2.67 -31.85
CA PHE A 104 -14.16 -2.97 -32.44
C PHE A 104 -14.45 -4.46 -32.68
N LYS A 105 -13.44 -5.31 -32.52
CA LYS A 105 -13.55 -6.75 -32.69
C LYS A 105 -13.30 -7.47 -31.38
N GLU A 106 -14.06 -8.55 -31.17
CA GLU A 106 -13.76 -9.52 -30.13
C GLU A 106 -12.35 -10.11 -30.34
N ARG A 107 -11.65 -10.35 -29.23
CA ARG A 107 -10.31 -10.93 -29.21
C ARG A 107 -10.22 -12.04 -28.18
N ILE A 108 -9.37 -13.01 -28.42
CA ILE A 108 -9.00 -13.99 -27.41
C ILE A 108 -7.70 -13.50 -26.75
N VAL A 109 -7.74 -13.36 -25.43
CA VAL A 109 -6.63 -12.87 -24.62
C VAL A 109 -6.32 -13.85 -23.49
N GLU A 110 -5.12 -13.74 -22.93
CA GLU A 110 -4.72 -14.46 -21.72
C GLU A 110 -4.70 -13.49 -20.53
N ASP A 111 -5.45 -13.77 -19.48
CA ASP A 111 -5.42 -13.00 -18.22
C ASP A 111 -6.04 -13.82 -17.07
N PHE A 112 -5.78 -13.42 -15.82
CA PHE A 112 -6.31 -14.07 -14.61
C PHE A 112 -6.13 -15.59 -14.57
N ASP A 113 -4.96 -16.07 -15.00
CA ASP A 113 -4.65 -17.51 -15.11
C ASP A 113 -5.60 -18.28 -16.07
N HIS A 114 -6.22 -17.60 -17.00
CA HIS A 114 -6.98 -18.19 -18.08
C HIS A 114 -6.17 -18.16 -19.38
N ASP A 115 -6.00 -19.34 -20.00
CA ASP A 115 -5.31 -19.44 -21.29
C ASP A 115 -6.11 -18.79 -22.41
N ARG A 116 -7.43 -18.71 -22.23
CA ARG A 116 -8.37 -18.16 -23.19
C ARG A 116 -9.47 -17.40 -22.47
N LEU A 117 -9.46 -16.09 -22.62
CA LEU A 117 -10.51 -15.17 -22.15
C LEU A 117 -10.98 -14.37 -23.37
N ILE A 118 -12.28 -14.32 -23.60
CA ILE A 118 -12.87 -13.50 -24.66
C ILE A 118 -12.96 -12.06 -24.16
N ALA A 119 -12.14 -11.18 -24.74
CA ALA A 119 -12.30 -9.75 -24.63
C ALA A 119 -13.40 -9.30 -25.60
N PRO A 120 -14.55 -8.81 -25.13
CA PRO A 120 -15.62 -8.40 -26.02
C PRO A 120 -15.22 -7.21 -26.89
N ALA A 121 -15.91 -7.05 -28.01
CA ALA A 121 -15.79 -5.85 -28.81
C ALA A 121 -16.22 -4.63 -28.01
N TYR A 122 -15.44 -3.55 -28.13
CA TYR A 122 -15.71 -2.31 -27.42
C TYR A 122 -15.55 -1.10 -28.34
N ASP A 123 -16.58 -0.26 -28.41
CA ASP A 123 -16.58 0.94 -29.23
C ASP A 123 -16.12 2.17 -28.44
N ASP A 124 -14.83 2.46 -28.48
CA ASP A 124 -14.19 3.69 -27.98
C ASP A 124 -13.84 4.70 -29.08
N GLY A 125 -14.41 4.54 -30.28
CA GLY A 125 -14.07 5.28 -31.49
C GLY A 125 -12.82 4.72 -32.20
N GLY A 126 -12.35 3.53 -31.82
CA GLY A 126 -11.20 2.85 -32.41
C GLY A 126 -9.92 3.67 -32.29
N VAL A 127 -9.09 3.63 -33.34
CA VAL A 127 -7.82 4.37 -33.36
C VAL A 127 -7.98 5.87 -33.67
N THR A 128 -9.20 6.30 -34.04
CA THR A 128 -9.48 7.70 -34.37
C THR A 128 -9.28 8.58 -33.13
N GLY A 129 -8.51 9.66 -33.28
CA GLY A 129 -8.19 10.59 -32.19
C GLY A 129 -7.05 10.11 -31.28
N SER A 130 -6.39 8.97 -31.57
CA SER A 130 -5.12 8.65 -30.90
C SER A 130 -4.14 9.80 -31.04
N LYS A 131 -3.59 10.26 -29.90
CA LYS A 131 -2.79 11.49 -29.85
C LYS A 131 -1.69 11.36 -28.82
N ILE A 132 -0.52 11.90 -29.13
CA ILE A 132 0.62 11.99 -28.21
C ILE A 132 1.18 13.41 -28.21
N ALA A 133 1.89 13.75 -27.14
CA ALA A 133 2.85 14.85 -27.10
C ALA A 133 4.27 14.29 -26.97
N ILE A 134 5.20 14.83 -27.74
CA ILE A 134 6.64 14.62 -27.54
C ILE A 134 7.21 15.97 -27.11
N PHE A 135 8.02 15.96 -26.06
CA PHE A 135 8.65 17.17 -25.55
C PHE A 135 10.12 16.96 -25.23
N GLY A 136 10.88 18.07 -25.27
CA GLY A 136 12.24 18.15 -24.79
C GLY A 136 12.41 19.41 -23.94
N CYS A 137 13.11 19.29 -22.81
CA CYS A 137 13.31 20.40 -21.88
C CYS A 137 14.60 20.22 -21.05
N PRO A 138 15.08 21.27 -20.36
CA PRO A 138 16.05 21.10 -19.28
C PRO A 138 15.57 20.07 -18.25
N VAL A 139 16.50 19.30 -17.70
CA VAL A 139 16.18 18.13 -16.84
C VAL A 139 15.34 18.51 -15.62
N ASP A 140 15.62 19.65 -15.02
CA ASP A 140 14.93 20.21 -13.85
C ASP A 140 13.49 20.68 -14.14
N LEU A 141 13.17 20.97 -15.41
CA LEU A 141 11.83 21.37 -15.84
C LEU A 141 10.97 20.20 -16.33
N SER A 142 11.44 18.95 -16.22
CA SER A 142 10.74 17.78 -16.78
C SER A 142 9.33 17.64 -16.22
N LEU A 143 9.18 17.72 -14.90
CA LEU A 143 7.87 17.55 -14.24
C LEU A 143 6.94 18.75 -14.55
N GLU A 144 7.45 19.95 -14.51
CA GLU A 144 6.69 21.17 -14.87
C GLU A 144 6.19 21.12 -16.32
N THR A 145 7.02 20.61 -17.24
CA THR A 145 6.63 20.44 -18.65
C THR A 145 5.47 19.46 -18.81
N ILE A 146 5.46 18.36 -18.03
CA ILE A 146 4.32 17.43 -18.03
C ILE A 146 3.07 18.15 -17.50
N GLY A 147 3.17 18.89 -16.40
CA GLY A 147 2.06 19.67 -15.86
C GLY A 147 1.48 20.68 -16.83
N MET A 148 2.34 21.35 -17.62
CA MET A 148 1.88 22.25 -18.69
C MET A 148 1.13 21.49 -19.80
N ILE A 149 1.59 20.29 -20.17
CA ILE A 149 0.91 19.42 -21.14
C ILE A 149 -0.47 19.03 -20.61
N GLU A 150 -0.55 18.59 -19.34
CA GLU A 150 -1.83 18.24 -18.71
C GLU A 150 -2.84 19.37 -18.82
N LEU A 151 -2.46 20.56 -18.41
CA LEU A 151 -3.32 21.73 -18.43
C LEU A 151 -3.71 22.17 -19.87
N THR A 152 -2.77 22.12 -20.80
CA THR A 152 -2.99 22.55 -22.19
C THR A 152 -3.91 21.57 -22.95
N GLU A 153 -3.75 20.29 -22.67
CA GLU A 153 -4.47 19.22 -23.37
C GLU A 153 -5.73 18.75 -22.62
N GLY A 154 -5.99 19.29 -21.43
CA GLY A 154 -7.15 18.94 -20.60
C GLY A 154 -7.08 17.54 -20.01
N LEU A 155 -5.87 17.06 -19.71
CA LEU A 155 -5.66 15.79 -19.03
C LEU A 155 -6.01 15.92 -17.54
N PRO A 156 -6.24 14.80 -16.82
CA PRO A 156 -6.39 14.85 -15.39
C PRO A 156 -5.21 15.57 -14.72
N HIS A 157 -5.52 16.49 -13.82
CA HIS A 157 -4.52 17.31 -13.12
C HIS A 157 -5.00 17.55 -11.69
N PRO A 158 -5.00 16.51 -10.82
CA PRO A 158 -5.51 16.62 -9.47
C PRO A 158 -4.70 17.61 -8.65
N LEU A 159 -5.38 18.43 -7.87
CA LEU A 159 -4.77 19.40 -6.96
C LEU A 159 -4.92 18.95 -5.50
N ILE A 160 -4.03 19.43 -4.64
CA ILE A 160 -4.14 19.37 -3.19
C ILE A 160 -3.90 20.78 -2.66
N ASP A 161 -4.95 21.37 -2.11
CA ASP A 161 -4.94 22.75 -1.60
C ASP A 161 -4.43 23.76 -2.66
N GLY A 162 -4.92 23.62 -3.89
CA GLY A 162 -4.60 24.50 -5.02
C GLY A 162 -3.22 24.31 -5.65
N LYS A 163 -2.47 23.29 -5.21
CA LYS A 163 -1.17 22.91 -5.82
C LYS A 163 -1.30 21.58 -6.53
N TRP A 164 -0.67 21.47 -7.68
CA TRP A 164 -0.61 20.19 -8.38
C TRP A 164 -0.10 19.07 -7.47
N ALA A 165 -0.84 17.96 -7.40
CA ALA A 165 -0.56 16.88 -6.46
C ALA A 165 0.85 16.30 -6.58
N LYS A 166 1.43 16.26 -7.80
CA LYS A 166 2.80 15.77 -8.03
C LYS A 166 3.88 16.66 -7.39
N THR A 167 3.57 17.91 -7.09
CA THR A 167 4.49 18.90 -6.48
C THR A 167 4.10 19.31 -5.06
N SER A 168 2.92 18.90 -4.60
CA SER A 168 2.44 19.22 -3.26
C SER A 168 3.13 18.34 -2.19
N ALA A 169 3.66 18.98 -1.15
CA ALA A 169 4.18 18.25 0.01
C ALA A 169 3.10 17.39 0.70
N GLN A 170 1.82 17.77 0.57
CA GLN A 170 0.70 17.00 1.12
C GLN A 170 0.45 15.68 0.38
N ALA A 171 0.95 15.50 -0.83
CA ALA A 171 0.80 14.26 -1.57
C ALA A 171 1.42 13.05 -0.86
N ASN A 172 2.47 13.28 -0.08
CA ASN A 172 3.10 12.25 0.75
C ASN A 172 2.83 12.43 2.26
N ALA A 173 1.81 13.20 2.65
CA ALA A 173 1.41 13.32 4.06
C ALA A 173 1.02 11.96 4.63
N ALA A 174 1.44 11.71 5.88
CA ALA A 174 1.03 10.52 6.61
C ALA A 174 -0.45 10.59 7.03
N TYR A 175 -1.04 9.43 7.30
CA TYR A 175 -2.45 9.34 7.66
C TYR A 175 -2.72 8.19 8.64
N LEU A 176 -3.81 8.36 9.41
CA LEU A 176 -4.32 7.31 10.28
C LEU A 176 -5.37 6.48 9.53
N ILE A 177 -5.24 5.17 9.58
CA ILE A 177 -6.24 4.21 9.12
C ILE A 177 -6.86 3.57 10.35
N THR A 178 -8.16 3.77 10.56
CA THR A 178 -8.90 3.13 11.67
C THR A 178 -10.35 2.90 11.31
N ALA A 179 -10.96 1.87 11.91
CA ALA A 179 -12.39 1.67 11.83
C ALA A 179 -13.12 2.61 12.80
N PHE A 180 -14.22 3.20 12.35
CA PHE A 180 -15.11 4.01 13.18
C PHE A 180 -16.55 3.90 12.67
N THR A 181 -17.48 4.27 13.52
CA THR A 181 -18.91 4.38 13.20
C THR A 181 -19.35 5.83 13.28
N GLU A 182 -20.60 6.13 12.90
CA GLU A 182 -21.19 7.46 13.11
C GLU A 182 -21.12 7.92 14.59
N GLU A 183 -21.13 6.98 15.54
CA GLU A 183 -21.05 7.27 16.97
C GLU A 183 -19.63 7.51 17.46
N THR A 184 -18.64 6.83 16.86
CA THR A 184 -17.23 6.82 17.32
C THR A 184 -16.32 7.72 16.51
N VAL A 185 -16.81 8.34 15.44
CA VAL A 185 -16.00 9.20 14.54
C VAL A 185 -15.29 10.34 15.26
N ASP A 186 -15.94 10.95 16.26
CA ASP A 186 -15.33 12.05 17.03
C ASP A 186 -14.06 11.60 17.76
N HIS A 187 -14.02 10.33 18.23
CA HIS A 187 -12.82 9.75 18.82
C HIS A 187 -11.72 9.52 17.78
N ALA A 188 -12.05 8.98 16.61
CA ALA A 188 -11.08 8.81 15.51
C ALA A 188 -10.48 10.15 15.05
N ILE A 189 -11.30 11.20 14.96
CA ILE A 189 -10.89 12.57 14.67
C ILE A 189 -9.92 13.09 15.74
N ALA A 190 -10.24 12.89 17.02
CA ALA A 190 -9.40 13.32 18.13
C ALA A 190 -8.02 12.64 18.13
N LEU A 191 -7.96 11.33 17.85
CA LEU A 191 -6.72 10.57 17.73
C LEU A 191 -5.87 11.08 16.54
N THR A 192 -6.49 11.30 15.39
CA THR A 192 -5.83 11.83 14.19
C THR A 192 -5.22 13.21 14.47
N LYS A 193 -5.98 14.10 15.12
CA LYS A 193 -5.53 15.42 15.50
C LYS A 193 -4.39 15.38 16.51
N LYS A 194 -4.46 14.47 17.50
CA LYS A 194 -3.43 14.27 18.51
C LYS A 194 -2.12 13.79 17.90
N ALA A 195 -2.20 12.95 16.87
CA ALA A 195 -1.06 12.54 16.05
C ALA A 195 -0.53 13.66 15.12
N GLY A 196 -1.11 14.86 15.12
CA GLY A 196 -0.72 15.95 14.21
C GLY A 196 -1.00 15.66 12.73
N LEU A 197 -1.81 14.64 12.43
CA LEU A 197 -2.14 14.20 11.09
C LEU A 197 -3.36 14.96 10.55
N LYS A 198 -3.40 15.13 9.23
CA LYS A 198 -4.50 15.80 8.53
C LYS A 198 -5.45 14.86 7.78
N TYR A 199 -5.11 13.58 7.71
CA TYR A 199 -5.87 12.60 6.93
C TYR A 199 -6.28 11.43 7.82
N LEU A 200 -7.58 11.14 7.81
CA LEU A 200 -8.22 10.01 8.48
C LEU A 200 -8.85 9.12 7.43
N TYR A 201 -8.54 7.84 7.49
CA TYR A 201 -8.96 6.86 6.51
C TYR A 201 -9.80 5.79 7.17
N HIS A 202 -11.01 5.59 6.67
CA HIS A 202 -11.87 4.55 7.20
C HIS A 202 -11.41 3.17 6.72
N TYR A 203 -11.16 2.28 7.66
CA TYR A 203 -10.81 0.90 7.42
C TYR A 203 -11.67 0.00 8.31
N GLY A 204 -12.76 -0.41 7.77
CA GLY A 204 -13.72 -1.30 8.39
C GLY A 204 -14.58 -1.87 7.28
N LYS A 205 -15.77 -2.28 7.60
CA LYS A 205 -16.76 -2.65 6.60
C LYS A 205 -17.47 -1.39 6.10
N THR A 206 -16.78 -0.56 5.32
CA THR A 206 -17.37 0.66 4.75
C THR A 206 -18.59 0.34 3.91
N PHE A 207 -18.48 -0.71 3.08
CA PHE A 207 -19.52 -1.10 2.12
C PHE A 207 -20.13 -2.44 2.47
N GLU A 208 -21.46 -2.56 2.33
CA GLU A 208 -22.19 -3.81 2.43
C GLU A 208 -21.89 -4.74 1.25
N ASN A 209 -21.69 -4.13 0.08
CA ASN A 209 -21.35 -4.79 -1.16
C ASN A 209 -20.34 -3.98 -1.96
N TRP A 210 -19.57 -4.66 -2.79
CA TRP A 210 -18.79 -4.06 -3.88
C TRP A 210 -19.63 -4.14 -5.16
N GLY A 211 -19.71 -3.08 -5.89
CA GLY A 211 -20.56 -2.92 -7.07
C GLY A 211 -21.39 -1.65 -6.97
N HIS A 212 -22.40 -1.65 -6.14
CA HIS A 212 -23.20 -0.46 -5.83
C HIS A 212 -22.56 0.45 -4.78
N PHE A 213 -21.62 -0.06 -4.01
CA PHE A 213 -20.97 0.65 -2.90
C PHE A 213 -21.98 1.12 -1.83
N ASP A 214 -23.00 0.31 -1.58
CA ASP A 214 -23.95 0.58 -0.49
C ASP A 214 -23.23 0.59 0.85
N LEU A 215 -23.46 1.60 1.66
CA LEU A 215 -22.80 1.73 2.95
C LEU A 215 -23.30 0.68 3.94
N TYR A 216 -22.36 0.09 4.69
CA TYR A 216 -22.70 -0.91 5.70
C TYR A 216 -23.44 -0.27 6.86
N LYS A 217 -24.68 -0.69 7.08
CA LYS A 217 -25.58 -0.13 8.10
C LYS A 217 -25.10 -0.35 9.54
N GLY A 218 -24.20 -1.31 9.78
CA GLY A 218 -23.60 -1.52 11.08
C GLY A 218 -22.64 -0.41 11.51
N GLU A 219 -22.02 0.28 10.55
CA GLU A 219 -21.11 1.42 10.81
C GLU A 219 -21.78 2.75 10.45
N PHE A 220 -22.57 2.78 9.37
CA PHE A 220 -23.29 3.96 8.87
C PHE A 220 -24.80 3.69 8.79
N PRO A 221 -25.51 3.64 9.94
CA PRO A 221 -26.96 3.33 9.98
C PRO A 221 -27.81 4.34 9.21
N ASN A 222 -27.37 5.61 9.11
CA ASN A 222 -28.03 6.66 8.36
C ASN A 222 -27.52 6.76 6.89
N GLY A 223 -26.74 5.79 6.43
CA GLY A 223 -26.24 5.71 5.06
C GLY A 223 -25.40 6.93 4.67
N ILE A 224 -25.61 7.45 3.45
CA ILE A 224 -24.85 8.56 2.88
C ILE A 224 -24.90 9.81 3.76
N GLU A 225 -26.05 10.14 4.32
CA GLU A 225 -26.18 11.28 5.25
C GLU A 225 -25.40 11.10 6.54
N GLY A 226 -25.27 9.86 7.03
CA GLY A 226 -24.44 9.53 8.19
C GLY A 226 -22.96 9.73 7.90
N LEU A 227 -22.46 9.18 6.80
CA LEU A 227 -21.07 9.34 6.37
C LEU A 227 -20.74 10.81 6.08
N LYS A 228 -21.64 11.54 5.40
CA LYS A 228 -21.50 12.97 5.14
C LYS A 228 -21.28 13.76 6.42
N LYS A 229 -22.09 13.52 7.46
CA LYS A 229 -21.92 14.16 8.77
C LYS A 229 -20.57 13.82 9.41
N CYS A 230 -20.08 12.58 9.23
CA CYS A 230 -18.74 12.21 9.69
C CYS A 230 -17.66 13.04 8.97
N VAL A 231 -17.77 13.20 7.65
CA VAL A 231 -16.85 14.03 6.85
C VAL A 231 -16.89 15.49 7.30
N GLU A 232 -18.09 16.08 7.45
CA GLU A 232 -18.27 17.47 7.91
C GLU A 232 -17.66 17.70 9.30
N LYS A 233 -17.79 16.75 10.23
CA LYS A 233 -17.15 16.82 11.55
C LYS A 233 -15.63 16.81 11.45
N ALA A 234 -15.08 15.97 10.56
CA ALA A 234 -13.64 15.90 10.33
C ALA A 234 -13.10 17.21 9.73
N GLU A 235 -13.75 17.72 8.68
CA GLU A 235 -13.39 18.98 8.02
C GLU A 235 -13.45 20.17 8.99
N ALA A 236 -14.44 20.23 9.87
CA ALA A 236 -14.54 21.27 10.92
C ALA A 236 -13.34 21.25 11.88
N GLN A 237 -12.60 20.14 11.97
CA GLN A 237 -11.36 19.99 12.74
C GLN A 237 -10.09 20.08 11.89
N GLY A 238 -10.20 20.41 10.60
CA GLY A 238 -9.09 20.45 9.65
C GLY A 238 -8.57 19.09 9.20
N ILE A 239 -9.38 18.03 9.34
CA ILE A 239 -9.05 16.66 8.96
C ILE A 239 -9.84 16.29 7.72
N LYS A 240 -9.16 15.73 6.74
CA LYS A 240 -9.74 15.18 5.51
C LYS A 240 -9.96 13.69 5.65
N MET A 241 -11.14 13.22 5.26
CA MET A 241 -11.55 11.83 5.41
C MET A 241 -11.49 11.08 4.09
N GLY A 242 -11.13 9.80 4.14
CA GLY A 242 -11.07 8.93 2.98
C GLY A 242 -11.55 7.51 3.24
N THR A 243 -11.63 6.72 2.18
CA THR A 243 -12.02 5.32 2.24
C THR A 243 -11.24 4.44 1.25
N HIS A 244 -11.23 3.14 1.54
CA HIS A 244 -10.64 2.11 0.70
C HIS A 244 -11.71 1.54 -0.26
N CYS A 245 -11.30 1.27 -1.50
CA CYS A 245 -12.16 0.72 -2.54
C CYS A 245 -11.44 -0.42 -3.28
N LEU A 246 -12.10 -1.58 -3.34
CA LEU A 246 -11.76 -2.61 -4.32
C LEU A 246 -12.42 -2.25 -5.65
N SER A 247 -11.61 -1.94 -6.65
CA SER A 247 -12.02 -1.25 -7.89
C SER A 247 -13.27 -1.81 -8.59
N ASN A 248 -13.14 -2.72 -9.55
CA ASN A 248 -14.29 -3.25 -10.29
C ASN A 248 -14.78 -4.61 -9.79
N PHE A 249 -14.58 -4.89 -8.52
CA PHE A 249 -15.08 -6.11 -7.89
C PHE A 249 -16.57 -5.99 -7.56
N ILE A 250 -17.30 -7.08 -7.78
CA ILE A 250 -18.72 -7.18 -7.47
C ILE A 250 -18.95 -8.34 -6.52
N SER A 251 -19.46 -8.03 -5.34
CA SER A 251 -19.80 -9.03 -4.33
C SER A 251 -20.97 -9.90 -4.79
N PRO A 252 -21.02 -11.18 -4.43
CA PRO A 252 -22.14 -12.05 -4.79
C PRO A 252 -23.52 -11.61 -4.25
N ASN A 253 -23.56 -10.74 -3.25
CA ASN A 253 -24.78 -10.15 -2.68
C ASN A 253 -25.17 -8.80 -3.30
N ASP A 254 -24.43 -8.33 -4.30
CA ASP A 254 -24.69 -7.04 -4.95
C ASP A 254 -25.90 -7.13 -5.90
N PRO A 255 -26.70 -6.06 -6.07
CA PRO A 255 -27.80 -6.01 -7.04
C PRO A 255 -27.42 -6.31 -8.50
N TYR A 256 -26.16 -6.14 -8.91
CA TYR A 256 -25.66 -6.61 -10.20
C TYR A 256 -25.56 -8.14 -10.33
N VAL A 257 -25.65 -8.87 -9.21
CA VAL A 257 -25.57 -10.34 -9.20
C VAL A 257 -26.90 -10.99 -8.87
N THR A 258 -27.68 -10.41 -7.97
CA THR A 258 -28.89 -11.03 -7.43
C THR A 258 -30.00 -9.99 -7.19
N PRO A 259 -31.28 -10.27 -7.43
CA PRO A 259 -31.85 -11.57 -7.88
C PRO A 259 -31.72 -11.82 -9.39
N ILE A 260 -31.37 -10.81 -10.19
CA ILE A 260 -31.20 -10.91 -11.64
C ILE A 260 -29.79 -10.45 -11.99
N PRO A 261 -28.93 -11.34 -12.51
CA PRO A 261 -27.56 -10.98 -12.83
C PRO A 261 -27.47 -10.04 -14.03
N ASP A 262 -26.61 -9.03 -13.93
CA ASP A 262 -26.34 -8.11 -15.03
C ASP A 262 -25.58 -8.83 -16.15
N LEU A 263 -26.04 -8.64 -17.38
CA LEU A 263 -25.44 -9.25 -18.56
C LEU A 263 -24.01 -8.75 -18.86
N ARG A 264 -23.62 -7.63 -18.25
CA ARG A 264 -22.28 -7.02 -18.36
C ARG A 264 -21.29 -7.53 -17.31
N LEU A 265 -21.66 -8.55 -16.51
CA LEU A 265 -20.68 -9.29 -15.74
C LEU A 265 -19.67 -9.94 -16.68
N ALA A 266 -18.38 -9.80 -16.37
CA ALA A 266 -17.31 -10.30 -17.23
C ALA A 266 -17.36 -11.81 -17.40
N LYS A 267 -17.09 -12.28 -18.61
CA LYS A 267 -17.15 -13.69 -19.00
C LYS A 267 -15.79 -14.19 -19.48
N VAL A 268 -15.47 -15.42 -19.12
CA VAL A 268 -14.34 -16.13 -19.72
C VAL A 268 -14.65 -16.48 -21.18
N GLY A 269 -15.89 -16.92 -21.42
CA GLY A 269 -16.41 -17.27 -22.73
C GLY A 269 -17.75 -17.99 -22.60
N SER A 270 -18.27 -18.46 -23.73
CA SER A 270 -19.62 -19.02 -23.82
C SER A 270 -19.63 -20.32 -24.63
N SER A 271 -20.68 -21.10 -24.41
CA SER A 271 -21.07 -22.28 -25.20
C SER A 271 -22.59 -22.31 -25.34
N VAL A 272 -23.16 -23.40 -25.83
CA VAL A 272 -24.60 -23.64 -25.85
C VAL A 272 -24.92 -24.91 -25.08
N ILE A 273 -26.07 -24.93 -24.41
CA ILE A 273 -26.59 -26.15 -23.81
C ILE A 273 -27.16 -27.06 -24.92
N THR A 274 -26.85 -28.37 -24.84
CA THR A 274 -27.23 -29.35 -25.88
C THR A 274 -28.47 -30.15 -25.53
N GLY A 275 -29.05 -29.96 -24.36
CA GLY A 275 -30.28 -30.60 -23.89
C GLY A 275 -31.16 -29.64 -23.08
N ASP A 276 -32.45 -29.92 -23.02
CA ASP A 276 -33.38 -29.18 -22.16
C ASP A 276 -33.01 -29.37 -20.68
N LEU A 277 -33.05 -28.31 -19.91
CA LEU A 277 -32.80 -28.32 -18.47
C LEU A 277 -34.10 -28.03 -17.72
N ASP A 278 -34.46 -28.93 -16.83
CA ASP A 278 -35.52 -28.64 -15.84
C ASP A 278 -34.90 -27.90 -14.60
N ALA A 279 -35.79 -27.52 -13.69
CA ALA A 279 -35.39 -26.77 -12.50
C ALA A 279 -34.54 -27.59 -11.50
N THR A 280 -34.41 -28.90 -11.66
CA THR A 280 -33.74 -29.80 -10.73
C THR A 280 -32.44 -30.40 -11.30
N ALA A 281 -32.12 -30.05 -12.54
CA ALA A 281 -30.93 -30.58 -13.22
C ALA A 281 -29.65 -30.26 -12.47
N THR A 282 -28.89 -31.29 -12.13
CA THR A 282 -27.59 -31.22 -11.46
C THR A 282 -26.41 -31.39 -12.42
N GLU A 283 -26.69 -31.74 -13.67
CA GLU A 283 -25.73 -31.82 -14.77
C GLU A 283 -26.23 -30.96 -15.93
N ILE A 284 -25.34 -30.22 -16.58
CA ILE A 284 -25.69 -29.38 -17.72
C ILE A 284 -24.88 -29.84 -18.93
N PRO A 285 -25.53 -30.40 -19.96
CA PRO A 285 -24.83 -30.76 -21.18
C PRO A 285 -24.51 -29.52 -22.01
N ILE A 286 -23.26 -29.42 -22.43
CA ILE A 286 -22.73 -28.28 -23.20
C ILE A 286 -22.07 -28.75 -24.51
N GLU A 287 -21.99 -27.90 -25.50
CA GLU A 287 -21.41 -28.21 -26.80
C GLU A 287 -19.86 -28.27 -26.70
N SER A 288 -19.24 -27.29 -26.03
CA SER A 288 -17.77 -27.20 -25.87
C SER A 288 -17.40 -26.93 -24.41
N PRO A 289 -16.32 -27.56 -23.90
CA PRO A 289 -15.79 -27.33 -22.57
C PRO A 289 -14.75 -26.21 -22.51
N ASP A 290 -14.38 -25.59 -23.64
CA ASP A 290 -13.16 -24.77 -23.82
C ASP A 290 -13.00 -23.68 -22.76
N PHE A 291 -14.05 -23.00 -22.34
CA PHE A 291 -14.01 -21.93 -21.35
C PHE A 291 -14.38 -22.37 -19.94
N PHE A 292 -14.91 -23.58 -19.79
CA PHE A 292 -15.48 -24.08 -18.54
C PHE A 292 -14.51 -24.96 -17.74
N ASN A 293 -13.47 -25.47 -18.35
CA ASN A 293 -12.46 -26.35 -17.77
C ASN A 293 -11.22 -25.58 -17.25
N GLN A 294 -11.15 -24.29 -17.47
CA GLN A 294 -10.12 -23.41 -16.96
C GLN A 294 -10.44 -23.00 -15.51
N MET A 295 -10.16 -23.88 -14.56
CA MET A 295 -10.64 -23.78 -13.17
C MET A 295 -9.57 -23.28 -12.20
N LYS A 296 -8.36 -22.98 -12.65
CA LYS A 296 -7.31 -22.45 -11.80
C LYS A 296 -7.73 -21.08 -11.26
N ASN A 297 -7.58 -20.88 -9.95
CA ASN A 297 -7.99 -19.64 -9.24
C ASN A 297 -9.45 -19.23 -9.41
N ASN A 298 -10.31 -20.12 -9.88
CA ASN A 298 -11.73 -19.89 -10.06
C ASN A 298 -12.50 -20.36 -8.81
N HIS A 299 -12.83 -19.43 -7.92
CA HIS A 299 -13.39 -19.74 -6.60
C HIS A 299 -14.92 -19.87 -6.62
N LEU A 300 -15.59 -19.07 -7.46
CA LEU A 300 -17.06 -19.07 -7.53
C LEU A 300 -17.60 -20.12 -8.50
N LYS A 301 -16.82 -20.51 -9.51
CA LYS A 301 -17.17 -21.58 -10.45
C LYS A 301 -18.60 -21.43 -11.01
N THR A 302 -18.90 -20.27 -11.55
CA THR A 302 -20.27 -19.86 -11.89
C THR A 302 -20.47 -19.73 -13.39
N VAL A 303 -21.62 -20.15 -13.85
CA VAL A 303 -22.13 -19.90 -15.20
C VAL A 303 -23.44 -19.14 -15.13
N MET A 304 -23.75 -18.40 -16.20
CA MET A 304 -24.97 -17.65 -16.38
C MET A 304 -25.76 -18.20 -17.58
N ILE A 305 -27.03 -18.44 -17.35
CA ILE A 305 -27.99 -18.80 -18.42
C ILE A 305 -29.24 -17.89 -18.25
N GLY A 306 -29.39 -16.89 -19.14
CA GLY A 306 -30.39 -15.86 -18.94
C GLY A 306 -30.23 -15.18 -17.58
N ASP A 307 -31.32 -15.17 -16.80
CA ASP A 307 -31.36 -14.53 -15.48
C ASP A 307 -30.94 -15.46 -14.33
N GLU A 308 -30.42 -16.65 -14.63
CA GLU A 308 -30.02 -17.63 -13.64
C GLU A 308 -28.48 -17.76 -13.54
N LEU A 309 -27.98 -17.73 -12.32
CA LEU A 309 -26.61 -18.15 -12.01
C LEU A 309 -26.60 -19.58 -11.47
N ILE A 310 -25.65 -20.37 -11.96
CA ILE A 310 -25.50 -21.77 -11.59
C ILE A 310 -24.05 -22.03 -11.24
N ARG A 311 -23.79 -22.59 -10.06
CA ARG A 311 -22.44 -23.05 -9.70
C ARG A 311 -22.24 -24.50 -10.13
N TYR A 312 -21.02 -24.86 -10.51
CA TYR A 312 -20.67 -26.22 -10.88
C TYR A 312 -19.33 -26.62 -10.26
N SER A 313 -19.09 -27.93 -10.08
CA SER A 313 -17.86 -28.42 -9.45
C SER A 313 -16.75 -28.66 -10.46
N SER A 314 -17.07 -29.24 -11.60
CA SER A 314 -16.13 -29.66 -12.62
C SER A 314 -16.81 -29.82 -13.99
N VAL A 315 -16.00 -30.05 -15.01
CA VAL A 315 -16.44 -30.44 -16.36
C VAL A 315 -16.15 -31.93 -16.54
N SER A 316 -17.03 -32.65 -17.25
CA SER A 316 -16.80 -34.06 -17.61
C SER A 316 -15.47 -34.24 -18.35
N LYS A 317 -14.83 -35.38 -18.19
CA LYS A 317 -13.51 -35.65 -18.79
C LYS A 317 -13.59 -36.04 -20.29
N GLU A 318 -14.75 -36.51 -20.71
CA GLU A 318 -14.99 -37.02 -22.05
C GLU A 318 -16.35 -36.55 -22.57
N THR A 319 -16.56 -36.63 -23.87
CA THR A 319 -17.85 -36.40 -24.52
C THR A 319 -18.89 -37.46 -24.14
N PRO A 320 -20.17 -37.05 -23.99
CA PRO A 320 -20.71 -35.71 -24.15
C PRO A 320 -20.31 -34.77 -23.00
N TRP A 321 -19.89 -33.58 -23.35
CA TRP A 321 -19.43 -32.57 -22.37
C TRP A 321 -20.58 -32.14 -21.44
N ARG A 322 -20.29 -32.08 -20.14
CA ARG A 322 -21.24 -31.69 -19.10
C ARG A 322 -20.57 -30.87 -18.00
N LEU A 323 -21.27 -29.90 -17.46
CA LEU A 323 -20.96 -29.33 -16.15
C LEU A 323 -21.57 -30.24 -15.09
N MET A 324 -20.78 -30.55 -14.05
CA MET A 324 -21.10 -31.56 -13.03
C MET A 324 -21.43 -30.89 -11.69
N ASP A 325 -22.30 -31.57 -10.91
CA ASP A 325 -22.71 -31.16 -9.56
C ASP A 325 -23.22 -29.70 -9.51
N CYS A 326 -24.11 -29.38 -10.44
CA CYS A 326 -24.61 -28.03 -10.59
C CYS A 326 -25.57 -27.64 -9.46
N GLN A 327 -25.33 -26.46 -8.90
CA GLN A 327 -26.21 -25.82 -7.91
C GLN A 327 -26.99 -24.69 -8.61
N ARG A 328 -28.28 -24.92 -8.77
CA ARG A 328 -29.22 -24.02 -9.47
C ARG A 328 -29.53 -22.81 -8.59
N GLY A 329 -29.87 -21.68 -9.21
CA GLY A 329 -30.27 -20.45 -8.50
C GLY A 329 -29.19 -19.95 -7.55
N ALA A 330 -27.93 -20.05 -7.94
CA ALA A 330 -26.82 -19.65 -7.10
C ALA A 330 -26.91 -18.15 -6.74
N PHE A 331 -26.41 -17.81 -5.54
CA PHE A 331 -26.40 -16.45 -4.98
C PHE A 331 -27.79 -15.81 -4.84
N GLY A 332 -28.87 -16.60 -4.88
CA GLY A 332 -30.24 -16.11 -4.75
C GLY A 332 -30.89 -15.67 -6.05
N THR A 333 -30.33 -16.05 -7.21
CA THR A 333 -30.99 -15.87 -8.50
C THR A 333 -32.14 -16.87 -8.70
N PHE A 334 -33.07 -16.55 -9.61
CA PHE A 334 -34.22 -17.40 -9.82
C PHE A 334 -33.91 -18.63 -10.67
N VAL A 335 -34.32 -19.80 -10.19
CA VAL A 335 -34.23 -21.05 -10.97
C VAL A 335 -35.27 -21.05 -12.08
N SER A 336 -34.84 -21.35 -13.31
CA SER A 336 -35.73 -21.45 -14.46
C SER A 336 -35.44 -22.68 -15.34
N GLN A 337 -36.37 -23.03 -16.23
CA GLN A 337 -36.15 -24.04 -17.24
C GLN A 337 -35.47 -23.43 -18.45
N HIS A 338 -34.49 -24.15 -19.01
CA HIS A 338 -33.74 -23.69 -20.18
C HIS A 338 -33.84 -24.71 -21.32
N LYS A 339 -33.99 -24.21 -22.54
CA LYS A 339 -34.10 -25.03 -23.75
C LYS A 339 -32.71 -25.32 -24.35
N ALA A 340 -32.58 -26.47 -24.97
CA ALA A 340 -31.44 -26.76 -25.83
C ALA A 340 -31.22 -25.64 -26.84
N GLY A 341 -29.94 -25.28 -27.09
CA GLY A 341 -29.58 -24.14 -27.94
C GLY A 341 -29.47 -22.80 -27.19
N THR A 342 -29.81 -22.75 -25.88
CA THR A 342 -29.61 -21.53 -25.09
C THR A 342 -28.13 -21.32 -24.80
N ILE A 343 -27.68 -20.06 -24.86
CA ILE A 343 -26.31 -19.69 -24.53
C ILE A 343 -26.07 -19.85 -23.02
N ILE A 344 -24.94 -20.47 -22.70
CA ILE A 344 -24.39 -20.57 -21.35
C ILE A 344 -23.03 -19.89 -21.32
N SER A 345 -22.83 -18.95 -20.40
CA SER A 345 -21.59 -18.17 -20.29
C SER A 345 -20.87 -18.48 -18.98
N LYS A 346 -19.57 -18.76 -19.06
CA LYS A 346 -18.71 -18.89 -17.87
C LYS A 346 -18.34 -17.51 -17.37
N LEU A 347 -18.77 -17.15 -16.17
CA LEU A 347 -18.40 -15.88 -15.55
C LEU A 347 -16.96 -15.88 -15.10
N LEU A 348 -16.30 -14.74 -15.24
CA LEU A 348 -14.98 -14.47 -14.68
C LEU A 348 -15.12 -14.11 -13.21
N ASP A 349 -14.28 -14.66 -12.37
CA ASP A 349 -14.21 -14.33 -10.96
C ASP A 349 -12.77 -14.13 -10.49
N HIS A 350 -12.61 -13.54 -9.30
CA HIS A 350 -11.32 -13.25 -8.70
C HIS A 350 -11.11 -14.05 -7.40
N GLY A 351 -9.86 -14.22 -6.99
CA GLY A 351 -9.47 -14.93 -5.76
C GLY A 351 -10.12 -14.40 -4.48
N TYR A 352 -10.59 -13.17 -4.47
CA TYR A 352 -11.39 -12.59 -3.38
C TYR A 352 -12.85 -13.05 -3.34
N LYS A 353 -13.22 -14.04 -4.16
CA LYS A 353 -14.58 -14.58 -4.28
C LYS A 353 -15.61 -13.52 -4.70
N VAL A 354 -15.25 -12.74 -5.68
CA VAL A 354 -16.05 -11.68 -6.29
C VAL A 354 -16.16 -11.88 -7.79
N PHE A 355 -17.21 -11.35 -8.40
CA PHE A 355 -17.33 -11.25 -9.85
C PHE A 355 -16.62 -10.00 -10.37
N LEU A 356 -16.42 -9.94 -11.67
CA LEU A 356 -15.74 -8.87 -12.37
C LEU A 356 -16.64 -8.31 -13.48
N THR A 357 -16.24 -7.22 -14.11
CA THR A 357 -17.07 -6.43 -15.01
C THR A 357 -16.51 -6.35 -16.43
N GLU A 358 -17.41 -6.20 -17.40
CA GLU A 358 -17.12 -5.62 -18.71
C GLU A 358 -17.01 -4.08 -18.62
N ALA A 359 -16.54 -3.44 -19.68
CA ALA A 359 -16.22 -2.00 -19.69
C ALA A 359 -17.39 -1.09 -19.30
N ASP A 360 -18.58 -1.34 -19.86
CA ASP A 360 -19.77 -0.49 -19.61
C ASP A 360 -20.22 -0.56 -18.15
N LEU A 361 -20.13 -1.74 -17.52
CA LEU A 361 -20.44 -1.89 -16.11
C LEU A 361 -19.36 -1.25 -15.23
N THR A 362 -18.07 -1.34 -15.63
CA THR A 362 -16.99 -0.61 -14.97
C THR A 362 -17.26 0.90 -14.95
N ILE A 363 -17.70 1.46 -16.07
CA ILE A 363 -18.05 2.89 -16.19
C ILE A 363 -19.22 3.24 -15.26
N GLU A 364 -20.26 2.42 -15.22
CA GLU A 364 -21.42 2.66 -14.36
C GLU A 364 -21.06 2.62 -12.88
N MET A 365 -20.31 1.60 -12.46
CA MET A 365 -19.81 1.49 -11.08
C MET A 365 -18.92 2.69 -10.70
N SER A 366 -18.08 3.11 -11.63
CA SER A 366 -17.20 4.26 -11.43
C SER A 366 -17.97 5.57 -11.17
N ARG A 367 -19.07 5.77 -11.91
CA ARG A 367 -19.99 6.90 -11.71
C ARG A 367 -20.69 6.85 -10.35
N LYS A 368 -21.19 5.67 -9.93
CA LYS A 368 -21.77 5.49 -8.60
C LYS A 368 -20.79 5.85 -7.49
N LEU A 369 -19.53 5.43 -7.63
CA LEU A 369 -18.49 5.78 -6.66
C LEU A 369 -18.19 7.29 -6.66
N ALA A 370 -18.22 7.94 -7.83
CA ALA A 370 -18.06 9.40 -7.93
C ALA A 370 -19.25 10.15 -7.32
N GLU A 371 -20.47 9.68 -7.51
CA GLU A 371 -21.69 10.22 -6.86
C GLU A 371 -21.55 10.16 -5.34
N LEU A 372 -21.14 9.02 -4.78
CA LEU A 372 -20.89 8.89 -3.34
C LEU A 372 -19.88 9.94 -2.83
N TYR A 373 -18.79 10.16 -3.56
CA TYR A 373 -17.79 11.15 -3.20
C TYR A 373 -18.33 12.58 -3.29
N ASN A 374 -19.06 12.89 -4.36
CA ASN A 374 -19.69 14.19 -4.54
C ASN A 374 -20.72 14.52 -3.45
N GLU A 375 -21.48 13.52 -3.00
CA GLU A 375 -22.52 13.67 -1.97
C GLU A 375 -21.93 13.78 -0.56
N THR A 376 -20.88 13.01 -0.28
CA THR A 376 -20.30 12.93 1.07
C THR A 376 -19.17 13.90 1.33
N GLY A 377 -18.49 14.38 0.28
CA GLY A 377 -17.32 15.27 0.43
C GLY A 377 -16.03 14.53 0.82
N LEU A 378 -15.93 13.22 0.67
CA LEU A 378 -14.70 12.46 0.92
C LEU A 378 -13.52 13.03 0.12
N ARG A 379 -12.34 13.15 0.75
CA ARG A 379 -11.14 13.81 0.19
C ARG A 379 -9.95 12.88 -0.05
N GLN A 380 -10.13 11.60 0.19
CA GLN A 380 -9.09 10.60 -0.08
C GLN A 380 -9.75 9.29 -0.53
N ILE A 381 -9.16 8.67 -1.54
CA ILE A 381 -9.51 7.31 -1.99
C ILE A 381 -8.27 6.46 -2.08
N SER A 382 -8.38 5.16 -1.75
CA SER A 382 -7.38 4.16 -2.10
C SER A 382 -8.01 3.16 -3.06
N PHE A 383 -7.56 3.21 -4.31
CA PHE A 383 -7.89 2.20 -5.30
C PHE A 383 -7.02 0.97 -5.09
N ASP A 384 -7.63 -0.14 -4.71
CA ASP A 384 -7.02 -1.45 -4.66
C ASP A 384 -7.72 -2.43 -5.61
N GLY A 385 -7.05 -3.57 -5.90
CA GLY A 385 -7.60 -4.55 -6.83
C GLY A 385 -7.68 -4.04 -8.27
N LEU A 386 -6.88 -3.03 -8.64
CA LEU A 386 -6.91 -2.44 -9.99
C LEU A 386 -6.58 -3.46 -11.10
N GLU A 387 -5.89 -4.56 -10.78
CA GLU A 387 -5.71 -5.69 -11.69
C GLU A 387 -7.05 -6.30 -12.14
N GLY A 388 -8.09 -6.23 -11.31
CA GLY A 388 -9.44 -6.67 -11.67
C GLY A 388 -10.01 -5.93 -12.88
N ASN A 389 -9.61 -4.67 -13.11
CA ASN A 389 -10.08 -3.91 -14.27
C ASN A 389 -9.63 -4.50 -15.62
N ARG A 390 -8.62 -5.38 -15.62
CA ARG A 390 -8.23 -6.13 -16.81
C ARG A 390 -9.27 -7.14 -17.25
N SER A 391 -10.25 -7.46 -16.39
CA SER A 391 -11.40 -8.31 -16.71
C SER A 391 -12.21 -7.79 -17.90
N THR A 392 -12.16 -6.50 -18.15
CA THR A 392 -12.74 -5.90 -19.35
C THR A 392 -12.15 -6.45 -20.66
N GLY A 393 -11.01 -7.15 -20.60
CA GLY A 393 -10.21 -7.55 -21.75
C GLY A 393 -9.47 -6.41 -22.44
N LEU A 394 -9.46 -5.22 -21.85
CA LEU A 394 -8.88 -4.00 -22.44
C LEU A 394 -7.46 -3.70 -21.90
N GLY A 395 -6.88 -4.61 -21.11
CA GLY A 395 -5.52 -4.49 -20.59
C GLY A 395 -5.30 -3.22 -19.77
N THR A 396 -4.19 -2.52 -20.00
CA THR A 396 -3.87 -1.27 -19.28
C THR A 396 -4.84 -0.13 -19.53
N TYR A 397 -5.55 -0.14 -20.66
CA TYR A 397 -6.70 0.76 -20.89
C TYR A 397 -7.79 0.51 -19.86
N GLY A 398 -8.16 -0.76 -19.62
CA GLY A 398 -9.14 -1.14 -18.61
C GLY A 398 -8.70 -0.72 -17.19
N GLU A 399 -7.43 -0.86 -16.83
CA GLU A 399 -6.89 -0.40 -15.53
C GLU A 399 -7.07 1.12 -15.34
N SER A 400 -6.99 1.91 -16.39
CA SER A 400 -7.19 3.36 -16.32
C SER A 400 -8.66 3.79 -16.40
N LEU A 401 -9.52 2.95 -16.96
CA LEU A 401 -10.92 3.30 -17.30
C LEU A 401 -11.74 3.68 -16.05
N MET A 402 -11.67 2.90 -14.99
CA MET A 402 -12.41 3.16 -13.77
C MET A 402 -11.95 4.45 -13.07
N PRO A 403 -10.66 4.63 -12.73
CA PRO A 403 -10.22 5.85 -12.07
C PRO A 403 -10.37 7.08 -12.98
N TYR A 404 -10.25 6.94 -14.29
CA TYR A 404 -10.46 8.05 -15.24
C TYR A 404 -11.92 8.50 -15.25
N THR A 405 -12.87 7.57 -15.35
CA THR A 405 -14.29 7.88 -15.31
C THR A 405 -14.66 8.52 -13.97
N TRP A 406 -14.23 7.91 -12.86
CA TRP A 406 -14.45 8.42 -11.53
C TRP A 406 -13.94 9.86 -11.37
N PHE A 407 -12.69 10.14 -11.75
CA PHE A 407 -12.09 11.47 -11.64
C PHE A 407 -12.83 12.51 -12.46
N ASN A 408 -13.25 12.17 -13.68
CA ASN A 408 -13.98 13.11 -14.55
C ASN A 408 -15.37 13.47 -14.00
N GLU A 409 -16.05 12.53 -13.35
CA GLU A 409 -17.40 12.73 -12.76
C GLU A 409 -17.36 13.46 -11.40
N LEU A 410 -16.18 13.66 -10.82
CA LEU A 410 -16.05 14.44 -9.58
C LEU A 410 -16.34 15.92 -9.81
N SER A 411 -16.90 16.57 -8.79
CA SER A 411 -17.06 18.02 -8.74
C SER A 411 -15.69 18.74 -8.79
N ALA A 412 -15.67 19.99 -9.26
CA ALA A 412 -14.47 20.78 -9.31
C ALA A 412 -13.82 20.95 -7.93
N ASP A 413 -14.63 21.19 -6.90
CA ASP A 413 -14.15 21.32 -5.52
C ASP A 413 -13.41 20.08 -5.03
N LEU A 414 -13.92 18.88 -5.33
CA LEU A 414 -13.22 17.65 -4.95
C LEU A 414 -11.89 17.51 -5.69
N LYS A 415 -11.84 17.80 -6.98
CA LYS A 415 -10.61 17.72 -7.79
C LYS A 415 -9.48 18.59 -7.26
N ASP A 416 -9.82 19.69 -6.56
CA ASP A 416 -8.87 20.66 -6.01
C ASP A 416 -8.31 20.27 -4.63
N HIS A 417 -8.84 19.19 -3.99
CA HIS A 417 -8.51 18.84 -2.62
C HIS A 417 -8.43 17.32 -2.37
N LEU A 418 -7.97 16.54 -3.35
CA LEU A 418 -8.10 15.10 -3.32
C LEU A 418 -6.75 14.40 -3.28
N ILE A 419 -6.63 13.39 -2.41
CA ILE A 419 -5.56 12.39 -2.47
C ILE A 419 -6.10 11.10 -3.08
N ILE A 420 -5.40 10.62 -4.10
CA ILE A 420 -5.73 9.38 -4.81
C ILE A 420 -4.57 8.41 -4.65
N ASP A 421 -4.75 7.38 -3.83
CA ASP A 421 -3.81 6.29 -3.66
C ASP A 421 -4.08 5.19 -4.70
N ALA A 422 -3.03 4.56 -5.21
CA ALA A 422 -3.13 3.49 -6.20
C ALA A 422 -2.31 2.27 -5.82
N SER A 423 -2.87 1.06 -6.03
CA SER A 423 -2.15 -0.21 -5.89
C SER A 423 -1.39 -0.60 -7.16
N ARG A 424 -1.78 -0.05 -8.30
CA ARG A 424 -1.13 -0.24 -9.62
C ARG A 424 -1.01 1.09 -10.35
N THR A 425 -0.17 1.13 -11.37
CA THR A 425 -0.03 2.31 -12.21
C THR A 425 0.19 1.93 -13.67
N THR A 426 -0.34 2.77 -14.55
CA THR A 426 -0.09 2.76 -15.99
C THR A 426 0.28 4.18 -16.40
N HIS A 427 0.76 4.37 -17.63
CA HIS A 427 1.14 5.70 -18.12
C HIS A 427 0.02 6.74 -17.97
N PHE A 428 -1.16 6.44 -18.50
CA PHE A 428 -2.27 7.40 -18.42
C PHE A 428 -2.80 7.55 -16.99
N PHE A 429 -2.85 6.46 -16.21
CA PHE A 429 -3.28 6.53 -14.82
C PHE A 429 -2.33 7.37 -13.96
N TRP A 430 -1.06 7.50 -14.36
CA TRP A 430 -0.10 8.40 -13.70
C TRP A 430 -0.61 9.84 -13.57
N HIS A 431 -1.40 10.35 -14.55
CA HIS A 431 -2.00 11.68 -14.47
C HIS A 431 -3.10 11.79 -13.40
N ILE A 432 -3.72 10.69 -13.01
CA ILE A 432 -4.89 10.68 -12.11
C ILE A 432 -4.46 10.50 -10.66
N TYR A 433 -3.66 9.47 -10.33
CA TYR A 433 -3.30 9.23 -8.95
C TYR A 433 -2.27 10.22 -8.42
N THR A 434 -2.27 10.42 -7.10
CA THR A 434 -1.36 11.35 -6.42
C THR A 434 -0.19 10.64 -5.76
N ARG A 435 -0.35 9.38 -5.33
CA ARG A 435 0.69 8.53 -4.73
C ARG A 435 0.35 7.04 -4.86
N MET A 436 1.32 6.19 -4.55
CA MET A 436 1.10 4.75 -4.42
C MET A 436 0.80 4.38 -2.95
N ASN A 437 0.12 3.24 -2.74
CA ASN A 437 -0.15 2.69 -1.40
C ASN A 437 0.66 1.42 -1.09
N TRP A 438 1.75 1.18 -1.81
CA TRP A 438 2.53 -0.05 -1.73
C TRP A 438 3.22 -0.22 -0.38
N GLY A 439 3.19 -1.44 0.14
CA GLY A 439 3.79 -1.87 1.40
C GLY A 439 2.72 -2.22 2.44
N GLU A 440 2.57 -3.50 2.74
CA GLU A 440 1.55 -4.01 3.63
C GLU A 440 2.13 -4.53 4.94
N PRO A 441 1.40 -4.42 6.06
CA PRO A 441 1.90 -4.75 7.39
C PRO A 441 1.60 -6.18 7.86
N TRP A 442 1.04 -7.05 6.98
CA TRP A 442 0.42 -8.31 7.39
C TRP A 442 1.38 -9.51 7.39
N TYR A 443 2.58 -9.36 6.85
CA TYR A 443 3.46 -10.51 6.54
C TYR A 443 4.48 -10.82 7.62
N ALA A 444 4.77 -9.87 8.52
CA ALA A 444 5.76 -10.03 9.59
C ALA A 444 5.55 -8.99 10.70
N GLY A 445 6.52 -8.82 11.61
CA GLY A 445 6.52 -7.79 12.65
C GLY A 445 6.50 -6.35 12.09
N PHE A 446 6.41 -5.37 12.98
CA PHE A 446 6.26 -3.97 12.61
C PHE A 446 7.37 -3.47 11.67
N ARG A 447 8.62 -3.82 11.97
CA ARG A 447 9.79 -3.42 11.17
C ARG A 447 10.07 -4.35 10.00
N GLU A 448 9.75 -5.63 10.12
CA GLU A 448 10.15 -6.69 9.21
C GLU A 448 9.20 -6.87 8.03
N SER A 449 7.94 -6.40 8.16
CA SER A 449 6.95 -6.55 7.09
C SER A 449 7.33 -5.74 5.87
N GLN A 450 7.74 -6.43 4.81
CA GLN A 450 8.07 -5.86 3.50
C GLN A 450 9.13 -4.74 3.53
N THR A 451 10.07 -4.76 4.46
CA THR A 451 11.02 -3.66 4.68
C THR A 451 11.86 -3.33 3.45
N GLU A 452 12.48 -4.32 2.83
CA GLU A 452 13.28 -4.12 1.61
C GLU A 452 12.42 -3.61 0.46
N TYR A 453 11.25 -4.19 0.26
CA TYR A 453 10.30 -3.76 -0.74
C TYR A 453 9.92 -2.27 -0.57
N ARG A 454 9.60 -1.84 0.66
CA ARG A 454 9.25 -0.44 0.96
C ARG A 454 10.36 0.53 0.57
N PHE A 455 11.60 0.18 0.85
CA PHE A 455 12.75 1.06 0.59
C PHE A 455 13.16 1.03 -0.89
N ASN A 456 13.12 -0.12 -1.53
CA ASN A 456 13.47 -0.26 -2.94
C ASN A 456 12.48 0.50 -3.86
N ASN A 457 11.21 0.55 -3.48
CA ASN A 457 10.19 1.32 -4.23
C ASN A 457 10.48 2.82 -4.28
N GLN A 458 11.25 3.38 -3.34
CA GLN A 458 11.51 4.83 -3.32
C GLN A 458 12.28 5.29 -4.57
N ALA A 459 13.18 4.48 -5.10
CA ALA A 459 13.88 4.82 -6.34
C ALA A 459 12.94 4.78 -7.56
N TYR A 460 12.02 3.80 -7.62
CA TYR A 460 10.99 3.77 -8.65
C TYR A 460 10.10 5.02 -8.58
N PHE A 461 9.65 5.41 -7.41
CA PHE A 461 8.83 6.62 -7.24
C PHE A 461 9.59 7.85 -7.70
N LYS A 462 10.82 8.02 -7.25
CA LYS A 462 11.65 9.19 -7.59
C LYS A 462 11.89 9.33 -9.09
N ARG A 463 12.24 8.23 -9.80
CA ARG A 463 12.50 8.32 -11.23
C ARG A 463 11.24 8.55 -12.07
N ASN A 464 10.06 8.21 -11.54
CA ASN A 464 8.77 8.43 -12.18
C ASN A 464 8.02 9.67 -11.65
N PHE A 465 8.69 10.59 -10.93
CA PHE A 465 8.09 11.79 -10.36
C PHE A 465 6.89 11.53 -9.47
N MET A 466 6.96 10.46 -8.69
CA MET A 466 5.92 10.12 -7.73
C MET A 466 6.33 10.55 -6.33
N PRO A 467 5.38 11.01 -5.50
CA PRO A 467 5.62 11.19 -4.08
C PRO A 467 6.07 9.91 -3.40
N GLY A 468 7.04 9.99 -2.50
CA GLY A 468 7.51 8.85 -1.74
C GLY A 468 6.43 8.31 -0.80
N MET A 469 6.34 6.98 -0.66
CA MET A 469 5.41 6.31 0.23
C MET A 469 6.02 5.01 0.75
N LEU A 470 6.03 4.82 2.08
CA LEU A 470 6.50 3.60 2.73
C LEU A 470 5.39 2.54 2.87
N GLY A 471 4.14 2.90 2.56
CA GLY A 471 3.00 2.02 2.71
C GLY A 471 2.44 1.99 4.14
N TRP A 472 1.78 0.89 4.50
CA TRP A 472 1.03 0.75 5.74
C TRP A 472 1.85 0.06 6.83
N PHE A 473 1.77 0.58 8.05
CA PHE A 473 2.36 0.00 9.27
C PHE A 473 1.26 -0.25 10.29
N ARG A 474 1.25 -1.43 10.91
CA ARG A 474 0.22 -1.80 11.88
C ARG A 474 0.68 -1.54 13.30
N MET A 475 0.03 -0.60 13.97
CA MET A 475 0.16 -0.39 15.41
C MET A 475 -0.76 -1.36 16.17
N THR A 476 -0.22 -2.00 17.20
CA THR A 476 -0.94 -2.86 18.14
C THR A 476 -0.78 -2.34 19.57
N SER A 477 -1.43 -2.97 20.53
CA SER A 477 -1.23 -2.66 21.94
C SER A 477 0.20 -2.88 22.46
N GLU A 478 1.03 -3.62 21.71
CA GLU A 478 2.41 -3.93 22.08
C GLU A 478 3.46 -3.14 21.25
N THR A 479 3.02 -2.29 20.31
CA THR A 479 3.94 -1.47 19.52
C THR A 479 4.73 -0.53 20.40
N THR A 480 6.05 -0.53 20.25
CA THR A 480 6.96 0.27 21.08
C THR A 480 7.20 1.67 20.50
N ILE A 481 7.69 2.57 21.33
CA ILE A 481 8.13 3.91 20.90
C ILE A 481 9.27 3.76 19.88
N GLU A 482 10.17 2.84 20.12
CA GLU A 482 11.33 2.57 19.30
C GLU A 482 10.99 2.09 17.89
N ASP A 483 9.92 1.30 17.74
CA ASP A 483 9.41 0.87 16.44
C ASP A 483 8.84 2.04 15.65
N ILE A 484 8.08 2.88 16.32
CA ILE A 484 7.51 4.08 15.73
C ILE A 484 8.63 5.07 15.33
N GLU A 485 9.59 5.36 16.21
CA GLU A 485 10.69 6.27 15.88
C GLU A 485 11.53 5.75 14.71
N TRP A 486 11.77 4.42 14.65
CA TRP A 486 12.44 3.82 13.51
C TRP A 486 11.69 4.09 12.20
N MET A 487 10.38 3.84 12.16
CA MET A 487 9.53 4.13 10.99
C MET A 487 9.57 5.62 10.62
N LEU A 488 9.43 6.50 11.60
CA LEU A 488 9.42 7.96 11.40
C LEU A 488 10.75 8.48 10.84
N ALA A 489 11.87 7.94 11.34
CA ALA A 489 13.19 8.27 10.81
C ALA A 489 13.36 7.80 9.35
N LYS A 490 12.87 6.59 8.99
CA LYS A 490 12.88 6.14 7.60
C LYS A 490 11.99 7.00 6.72
N SER A 491 10.80 7.36 7.20
CA SER A 491 9.89 8.29 6.52
C SER A 491 10.58 9.63 6.24
N ALA A 492 11.22 10.23 7.22
CA ALA A 492 11.98 11.47 7.05
C ALA A 492 13.18 11.32 6.10
N GLY A 493 13.93 10.21 6.22
CA GLY A 493 15.09 9.93 5.38
C GLY A 493 14.75 9.78 3.90
N TYR A 494 13.65 9.15 3.58
CA TYR A 494 13.16 8.96 2.21
C TYR A 494 12.24 10.08 1.73
N GLU A 495 11.86 11.02 2.59
CA GLU A 495 10.84 12.05 2.31
C GLU A 495 9.51 11.41 1.89
N ALA A 496 9.20 10.28 2.50
CA ALA A 496 8.08 9.41 2.14
C ALA A 496 6.99 9.43 3.21
N GLY A 497 5.74 9.48 2.77
CA GLY A 497 4.59 9.28 3.64
C GLY A 497 4.46 7.83 4.11
N TYR A 498 3.55 7.61 5.05
CA TYR A 498 3.16 6.30 5.54
C TYR A 498 1.71 6.33 6.02
N ALA A 499 1.12 5.16 6.15
CA ALA A 499 -0.15 4.99 6.84
C ALA A 499 0.06 4.23 8.15
N LEU A 500 -0.50 4.74 9.23
CA LEU A 500 -0.58 4.01 10.49
C LEU A 500 -1.94 3.32 10.57
N VAL A 501 -1.94 1.99 10.47
CA VAL A 501 -3.15 1.17 10.67
C VAL A 501 -3.26 0.82 12.15
N ALA A 502 -4.29 1.32 12.81
CA ALA A 502 -4.51 1.05 14.22
C ALA A 502 -6.01 1.06 14.53
N ASP A 503 -6.49 0.05 15.23
CA ASP A 503 -7.82 0.13 15.80
C ASP A 503 -7.81 0.94 17.11
N MET A 504 -8.94 1.57 17.43
CA MET A 504 -9.03 2.46 18.58
C MET A 504 -8.80 1.73 19.92
N GLU A 505 -9.13 0.45 20.00
CA GLU A 505 -8.90 -0.37 21.18
C GLU A 505 -7.42 -0.63 21.38
N SER A 506 -6.68 -1.01 20.34
CA SER A 506 -5.23 -1.18 20.39
C SER A 506 -4.52 0.10 20.83
N ILE A 507 -4.94 1.28 20.34
CA ILE A 507 -4.40 2.57 20.79
C ILE A 507 -4.69 2.81 22.27
N ALA A 508 -5.91 2.53 22.73
CA ALA A 508 -6.31 2.73 24.11
C ALA A 508 -5.60 1.77 25.08
N GLN A 509 -5.32 0.55 24.66
CA GLN A 509 -4.61 -0.47 25.45
C GLN A 509 -3.10 -0.25 25.49
N ASN A 510 -2.51 0.47 24.50
CA ASN A 510 -1.09 0.76 24.46
C ASN A 510 -0.75 1.90 25.43
N GLY A 511 0.00 1.60 26.49
CA GLY A 511 0.39 2.59 27.52
C GLY A 511 1.33 3.69 27.01
N PHE A 512 1.98 3.49 25.85
CA PHE A 512 2.82 4.49 25.19
C PHE A 512 2.07 5.33 24.16
N SER A 513 0.77 5.10 23.94
CA SER A 513 0.02 5.72 22.84
C SER A 513 0.10 7.24 22.82
N GLU A 514 0.03 7.89 23.99
CA GLU A 514 0.18 9.35 24.10
C GLU A 514 1.52 9.83 23.51
N LYS A 515 2.61 9.19 23.93
CA LYS A 515 3.96 9.53 23.48
C LYS A 515 4.17 9.17 22.01
N ILE A 516 3.62 8.05 21.56
CA ILE A 516 3.64 7.62 20.16
C ILE A 516 2.95 8.66 19.27
N LEU A 517 1.73 9.07 19.63
CA LEU A 517 0.98 10.06 18.83
C LEU A 517 1.69 11.42 18.81
N GLN A 518 2.30 11.83 19.92
CA GLN A 518 3.10 13.06 19.95
C GLN A 518 4.34 12.96 19.05
N GLN A 519 5.08 11.85 19.10
CA GLN A 519 6.25 11.62 18.24
C GLN A 519 5.87 11.65 16.76
N ILE A 520 4.76 11.03 16.40
CA ILE A 520 4.23 11.08 15.02
C ILE A 520 4.06 12.55 14.58
N GLY A 521 3.41 13.36 15.39
CA GLY A 521 3.18 14.79 15.07
C GLY A 521 4.48 15.58 14.93
N ASP A 522 5.44 15.39 15.84
CA ASP A 522 6.72 16.10 15.84
C ASP A 522 7.56 15.74 14.58
N TRP A 523 7.67 14.46 14.27
CA TRP A 523 8.39 14.00 13.09
C TRP A 523 7.71 14.42 11.78
N GLU A 524 6.38 14.32 11.70
CA GLU A 524 5.62 14.69 10.52
C GLU A 524 5.73 16.19 10.23
N GLN A 525 5.68 17.01 11.26
CA GLN A 525 5.88 18.47 11.15
C GLN A 525 7.26 18.77 10.55
N LEU A 526 8.33 18.16 11.07
CA LEU A 526 9.69 18.35 10.57
C LEU A 526 9.87 17.83 9.15
N ARG A 527 9.28 16.69 8.84
CA ARG A 527 9.38 16.08 7.52
C ARG A 527 8.68 16.91 6.44
N LEU A 528 7.43 17.31 6.67
CA LEU A 528 6.65 18.11 5.71
C LEU A 528 7.20 19.51 5.50
N SER A 529 7.87 20.09 6.50
CA SER A 529 8.54 21.39 6.39
C SER A 529 9.97 21.30 5.84
N ASN A 530 10.40 20.10 5.39
CA ASN A 530 11.75 19.86 4.86
C ASN A 530 12.86 20.35 5.82
N SER A 531 12.71 20.07 7.11
CA SER A 531 13.63 20.56 8.15
C SER A 531 14.95 19.79 8.25
N PHE A 532 15.00 18.55 7.73
CA PHE A 532 16.22 17.74 7.73
C PHE A 532 17.09 18.05 6.51
N ASN A 533 18.38 18.23 6.71
CA ASN A 533 19.33 18.37 5.61
C ASN A 533 19.64 17.02 4.91
N ASP A 534 20.26 17.08 3.73
CA ASP A 534 20.52 15.88 2.92
C ASP A 534 21.42 14.86 3.63
N GLY A 535 22.38 15.32 4.45
CA GLY A 535 23.25 14.45 5.25
C GLY A 535 22.48 13.68 6.31
N GLN A 536 21.55 14.33 7.01
CA GLN A 536 20.65 13.71 7.99
C GLN A 536 19.70 12.72 7.30
N LYS A 537 19.09 13.12 6.18
CA LYS A 537 18.23 12.23 5.40
C LYS A 537 18.98 10.98 4.92
N LEU A 538 20.22 11.14 4.45
CA LEU A 538 21.04 10.01 4.01
C LEU A 538 21.36 9.05 5.17
N LYS A 539 21.72 9.58 6.36
CA LYS A 539 21.94 8.76 7.56
C LYS A 539 20.67 7.96 7.92
N MET A 540 19.48 8.61 7.91
CA MET A 540 18.20 8.00 8.26
C MET A 540 17.73 6.91 7.28
N ARG A 541 18.18 6.91 6.01
CA ARG A 541 17.89 5.84 5.05
C ARG A 541 18.57 4.52 5.39
N ASN A 542 19.64 4.54 6.19
CA ASN A 542 20.31 3.32 6.56
C ASN A 542 19.42 2.47 7.48
N ASN A 543 19.10 1.24 7.03
CA ASN A 543 18.15 0.37 7.72
C ASN A 543 18.60 -0.08 9.11
N SER A 544 19.92 -0.22 9.33
CA SER A 544 20.50 -0.65 10.61
C SER A 544 20.64 0.46 11.65
N LYS A 545 20.37 1.72 11.27
CA LYS A 545 20.52 2.87 12.17
C LYS A 545 19.17 3.31 12.73
N GLU A 546 19.19 3.69 13.99
CA GLU A 546 18.05 4.26 14.71
C GLU A 546 18.32 5.74 15.02
N PHE A 547 17.27 6.53 15.06
CA PHE A 547 17.33 7.96 15.34
C PHE A 547 16.17 8.35 16.24
N SER A 548 16.38 9.39 17.04
CA SER A 548 15.32 9.98 17.86
C SER A 548 15.33 11.50 17.77
N ILE A 549 14.18 12.11 18.10
CA ILE A 549 14.08 13.54 18.32
C ILE A 549 13.55 13.83 19.71
N GLN A 550 14.03 14.90 20.29
CA GLN A 550 13.55 15.40 21.57
C GLN A 550 13.23 16.89 21.43
N ARG A 551 12.01 17.27 21.71
CA ARG A 551 11.62 18.68 21.70
C ARG A 551 12.35 19.44 22.80
N VAL A 552 13.02 20.53 22.45
CA VAL A 552 13.79 21.38 23.38
C VAL A 552 13.25 22.81 23.48
N GLY A 553 12.33 23.16 22.61
CA GLY A 553 11.67 24.46 22.60
C GLY A 553 10.60 24.53 21.55
N GLU A 554 9.94 25.66 21.44
CA GLU A 554 8.97 25.89 20.39
C GLU A 554 9.66 25.85 19.02
N GLY A 555 9.19 24.96 18.13
CA GLY A 555 9.75 24.77 16.79
C GLY A 555 11.20 24.24 16.76
N SER A 556 11.73 23.68 17.84
CA SER A 556 13.11 23.20 17.91
C SER A 556 13.21 21.83 18.57
N TRP A 557 14.00 20.94 17.95
CA TRP A 557 14.26 19.57 18.42
C TRP A 557 15.74 19.23 18.37
N ASN A 558 16.18 18.45 19.35
CA ASN A 558 17.43 17.73 19.27
C ASN A 558 17.21 16.47 18.46
N TRP A 559 17.97 16.29 17.39
CA TRP A 559 18.01 15.07 16.58
C TRP A 559 19.35 14.36 16.86
N SER A 560 19.31 13.05 17.02
CA SER A 560 20.51 12.23 17.23
C SER A 560 20.35 10.81 16.69
N GLU A 561 21.45 10.19 16.29
CA GLU A 561 21.55 8.76 16.09
C GLU A 561 21.46 8.05 17.45
N VAL A 562 20.80 6.89 17.49
CA VAL A 562 20.72 6.04 18.67
C VAL A 562 21.48 4.76 18.40
N PHE A 563 22.53 4.52 19.19
CA PHE A 563 23.31 3.28 19.14
C PHE A 563 22.60 2.25 20.03
N SER A 564 21.94 1.26 19.41
CA SER A 564 21.22 0.19 20.10
C SER A 564 22.02 -1.10 20.06
N TYR A 565 22.33 -1.62 21.24
CA TYR A 565 23.03 -2.89 21.44
C TYR A 565 22.06 -3.90 22.03
N LYS A 566 21.74 -4.95 21.28
CA LYS A 566 20.75 -5.97 21.66
C LYS A 566 21.43 -7.26 22.05
N PHE A 567 21.14 -7.71 23.26
CA PHE A 567 21.71 -8.89 23.87
C PHE A 567 20.63 -9.85 24.33
N VAL A 568 21.00 -11.12 24.50
CA VAL A 568 20.12 -12.16 25.06
C VAL A 568 20.86 -12.86 26.18
N HIS A 569 20.25 -12.88 27.35
CA HIS A 569 20.67 -13.68 28.49
C HIS A 569 19.76 -14.91 28.58
N THR A 570 20.37 -16.10 28.58
CA THR A 570 19.63 -17.36 28.64
C THR A 570 19.97 -18.10 29.93
N GLN A 571 18.98 -18.78 30.49
CA GLN A 571 19.25 -19.68 31.60
C GLN A 571 20.15 -20.83 31.12
N LYS A 572 21.30 -20.97 31.82
CA LYS A 572 22.29 -22.01 31.49
C LYS A 572 22.41 -22.98 32.66
N PHE A 573 22.32 -24.27 32.37
CA PHE A 573 22.73 -25.30 33.31
C PHE A 573 24.26 -25.42 33.23
N ARG A 574 24.95 -24.95 34.27
CA ARG A 574 26.42 -24.90 34.30
C ARG A 574 27.00 -25.87 35.34
N GLN A 575 28.26 -26.22 35.12
CA GLN A 575 29.01 -27.00 36.11
C GLN A 575 29.38 -26.13 37.30
N PRO A 576 29.61 -26.72 38.49
CA PRO A 576 30.03 -25.98 39.64
C PRO A 576 31.29 -25.14 39.33
N GLY A 577 31.23 -23.82 39.61
CA GLY A 577 32.30 -22.87 39.35
C GLY A 577 32.22 -22.09 38.05
N GLU A 578 31.29 -22.38 37.15
CA GLU A 578 31.02 -21.56 35.99
C GLU A 578 30.11 -20.35 36.34
N PRO A 579 30.45 -19.14 35.85
CA PRO A 579 29.64 -17.97 36.14
C PRO A 579 28.23 -18.09 35.54
N LEU A 580 27.20 -17.67 36.27
CA LEU A 580 25.80 -17.66 35.79
C LEU A 580 25.51 -16.45 34.91
N PHE A 581 26.18 -15.34 35.12
CA PHE A 581 26.02 -14.12 34.34
C PHE A 581 26.42 -14.26 32.87
N SER A 582 25.84 -13.44 32.03
CA SER A 582 26.33 -13.21 30.66
C SER A 582 27.14 -11.93 30.59
N THR A 583 28.25 -11.96 29.86
CA THR A 583 29.07 -10.77 29.59
C THR A 583 28.76 -10.20 28.22
N PHE A 584 28.43 -8.94 28.17
CA PHE A 584 28.08 -8.20 26.95
C PHE A 584 29.08 -7.05 26.78
N ASN A 585 29.57 -6.89 25.56
CA ASN A 585 30.46 -5.82 25.22
C ASN A 585 29.77 -4.81 24.32
N LEU A 586 29.97 -3.54 24.58
CA LEU A 586 29.50 -2.43 23.79
C LEU A 586 30.53 -1.32 23.71
N ASP A 587 30.37 -0.41 22.78
CA ASP A 587 31.20 0.76 22.63
C ASP A 587 30.36 2.02 22.77
N ASN A 588 30.76 2.96 23.63
CA ASN A 588 30.15 4.29 23.65
C ASN A 588 30.96 5.19 22.70
N PRO A 589 30.47 5.43 21.46
CA PRO A 589 31.25 6.16 20.46
C PRO A 589 31.22 7.69 20.68
N CYS A 590 30.57 8.13 21.73
CA CYS A 590 30.33 9.54 22.02
C CYS A 590 30.86 9.89 23.44
N ARG A 591 30.70 11.15 23.81
CA ARG A 591 31.04 11.64 25.16
C ARG A 591 30.43 10.81 26.27
N GLU A 592 30.94 10.99 27.46
CA GLU A 592 30.37 10.43 28.70
C GLU A 592 28.87 10.72 28.80
N GLN A 593 28.08 9.67 29.01
CA GLN A 593 26.62 9.73 29.10
C GLN A 593 26.04 8.65 30.00
N ILE A 594 24.79 8.86 30.43
CA ILE A 594 24.03 7.87 31.16
C ILE A 594 23.47 6.84 30.17
N MET A 595 23.79 5.58 30.41
CA MET A 595 23.25 4.45 29.65
C MET A 595 21.73 4.36 29.82
N GLN A 596 20.99 4.30 28.74
CA GLN A 596 19.57 3.90 28.76
C GLN A 596 19.48 2.42 28.47
N PHE A 597 18.47 1.74 29.02
CA PHE A 597 18.29 0.32 28.73
C PHE A 597 16.85 -0.15 28.82
N MET A 598 16.58 -1.29 28.18
CA MET A 598 15.36 -2.07 28.30
C MET A 598 15.71 -3.53 28.59
N ILE A 599 15.00 -4.12 29.57
CA ILE A 599 15.11 -5.53 29.92
C ILE A 599 13.73 -6.14 29.76
N THR A 600 13.60 -7.13 28.88
CA THR A 600 12.34 -7.81 28.61
C THR A 600 12.45 -9.27 29.02
N ALA A 601 11.59 -9.70 29.94
CA ALA A 601 11.40 -11.10 30.28
C ALA A 601 10.59 -11.76 29.13
N SER A 602 11.26 -12.49 28.21
CA SER A 602 10.63 -12.91 26.95
C SER A 602 9.57 -14.00 27.15
N ASN A 603 9.91 -15.07 27.85
CA ASN A 603 9.05 -16.27 27.96
C ASN A 603 9.04 -16.89 29.36
N CYS A 604 9.56 -16.19 30.36
CA CYS A 604 9.67 -16.66 31.72
C CYS A 604 9.63 -15.49 32.72
N ASP A 605 9.21 -15.77 33.93
CA ASP A 605 9.28 -14.81 35.03
C ASP A 605 10.71 -14.77 35.58
N ILE A 606 11.18 -13.58 35.91
CA ILE A 606 12.51 -13.34 36.49
C ILE A 606 12.42 -12.41 37.71
N HIS A 607 13.43 -12.46 38.56
CA HIS A 607 13.59 -11.51 39.63
C HIS A 607 15.07 -11.24 39.95
N LEU A 608 15.33 -10.22 40.78
CA LEU A 608 16.70 -9.83 41.18
C LEU A 608 17.63 -9.61 40.02
N VAL A 609 17.31 -8.65 39.15
CA VAL A 609 18.19 -8.25 38.05
C VAL A 609 19.45 -7.61 38.60
N SER A 610 20.62 -8.07 38.12
CA SER A 610 21.94 -7.57 38.48
C SER A 610 22.72 -7.12 37.25
N LEU A 611 23.27 -5.93 37.29
CA LEU A 611 24.17 -5.36 36.30
C LEU A 611 25.51 -5.03 36.94
N GLU A 612 26.61 -5.43 36.32
CA GLU A 612 27.93 -5.00 36.71
C GLU A 612 28.68 -4.38 35.52
N ILE A 613 29.04 -3.10 35.63
CA ILE A 613 29.67 -2.34 34.57
C ILE A 613 31.16 -2.28 34.82
N ASP A 614 31.99 -2.72 33.85
CA ASP A 614 33.45 -2.69 33.83
C ASP A 614 34.10 -3.31 35.07
N ASN A 615 33.50 -4.29 35.72
CA ASN A 615 33.92 -4.92 36.96
C ASN A 615 34.12 -3.92 38.12
N TYR A 616 33.46 -2.76 38.06
CA TYR A 616 33.67 -1.70 39.05
C TYR A 616 32.55 -1.66 40.10
N LYS A 617 31.28 -1.78 39.67
CA LYS A 617 30.12 -1.66 40.55
C LYS A 617 29.01 -2.59 40.13
N THR A 618 28.55 -3.38 41.08
CA THR A 618 27.32 -4.19 40.90
C THR A 618 26.10 -3.38 41.30
N ILE A 619 25.14 -3.28 40.39
CA ILE A 619 23.87 -2.61 40.57
C ILE A 619 22.82 -3.70 40.72
N GLN A 620 22.10 -3.72 41.85
CA GLN A 620 21.02 -4.64 42.12
C GLN A 620 19.68 -3.92 41.88
N LEU A 621 18.85 -4.47 41.03
CA LEU A 621 17.47 -4.02 40.82
C LEU A 621 16.53 -5.06 41.40
N PRO A 622 16.01 -4.83 42.62
CA PRO A 622 15.16 -5.80 43.33
C PRO A 622 13.73 -5.80 42.80
N VAL A 623 13.60 -6.12 41.51
CA VAL A 623 12.33 -6.13 40.80
C VAL A 623 12.03 -7.54 40.31
N ALA A 624 10.73 -7.89 40.24
CA ALA A 624 10.24 -9.10 39.61
C ALA A 624 9.53 -8.74 38.31
N LEU A 625 9.93 -9.37 37.21
CA LEU A 625 9.30 -9.23 35.90
C LEU A 625 8.57 -10.53 35.57
N LYS A 626 7.32 -10.44 35.21
CA LYS A 626 6.57 -11.53 34.58
C LYS A 626 6.89 -11.62 33.10
N ALA A 627 6.69 -12.78 32.52
CA ALA A 627 6.84 -12.95 31.07
C ALA A 627 6.09 -11.87 30.28
N GLY A 628 6.77 -11.23 29.34
CA GLY A 628 6.28 -10.12 28.53
C GLY A 628 6.45 -8.73 29.16
N GLN A 629 6.76 -8.61 30.45
CA GLN A 629 7.00 -7.30 31.07
C GLN A 629 8.36 -6.71 30.68
N ILE A 630 8.43 -5.39 30.71
CA ILE A 630 9.59 -4.60 30.28
C ILE A 630 10.02 -3.69 31.43
N LEU A 631 11.25 -3.82 31.84
CA LEU A 631 11.92 -2.88 32.72
C LEU A 631 12.67 -1.86 31.87
N ARG A 632 12.35 -0.59 32.01
CA ARG A 632 12.88 0.49 31.17
C ARG A 632 13.59 1.55 32.01
N TYR A 633 14.75 1.97 31.54
CA TYR A 633 15.51 3.07 32.10
C TYR A 633 15.85 4.10 31.03
N THR A 634 15.49 5.35 31.26
CA THR A 634 15.68 6.46 30.30
C THR A 634 16.68 7.50 30.75
N GLY A 635 17.48 7.19 31.78
CA GLY A 635 18.49 8.11 32.33
C GLY A 635 17.95 9.01 33.47
N SER A 636 16.77 8.72 33.99
CA SER A 636 16.13 9.45 35.08
C SER A 636 16.57 8.95 36.46
N VAL A 637 15.95 9.43 37.53
CA VAL A 637 16.19 8.95 38.90
C VAL A 637 15.40 7.68 39.25
N GLU A 638 14.68 7.12 38.29
CA GLU A 638 13.85 5.93 38.47
C GLU A 638 13.99 4.99 37.25
N VAL A 639 13.93 3.69 37.53
CA VAL A 639 13.72 2.64 36.55
C VAL A 639 12.24 2.25 36.60
N GLU A 640 11.62 2.10 35.44
CA GLU A 640 10.18 1.92 35.30
C GLU A 640 9.85 0.51 34.82
N LEU A 641 8.95 -0.18 35.50
CA LEU A 641 8.42 -1.49 35.10
C LEU A 641 7.09 -1.31 34.35
N TYR A 642 7.02 -1.86 33.16
CA TYR A 642 5.84 -1.81 32.31
C TYR A 642 5.27 -3.20 32.02
N SER A 643 3.95 -3.28 31.81
CA SER A 643 3.32 -4.45 31.18
C SER A 643 3.81 -4.66 29.75
N SER A 644 3.49 -5.80 29.14
CA SER A 644 3.75 -6.07 27.71
C SER A 644 3.09 -5.04 26.78
N THR A 645 2.02 -4.39 27.26
CA THR A 645 1.29 -3.34 26.54
C THR A 645 1.74 -1.92 26.91
N GLY A 646 2.86 -1.76 27.61
CA GLY A 646 3.41 -0.45 27.96
C GLY A 646 2.69 0.30 29.10
N GLN A 647 1.86 -0.37 29.89
CA GLN A 647 1.24 0.23 31.08
C GLN A 647 2.23 0.23 32.23
N LEU A 648 2.50 1.41 32.82
CA LEU A 648 3.37 1.55 33.98
C LEU A 648 2.79 0.78 35.19
N GLN A 649 3.60 -0.10 35.78
CA GLN A 649 3.22 -0.95 36.91
C GLN A 649 3.91 -0.51 38.19
N GLU A 650 5.19 -0.22 38.12
CA GLU A 650 6.05 0.07 39.24
C GLU A 650 7.21 0.98 38.84
N THR A 651 7.76 1.76 39.80
CA THR A 651 9.00 2.51 39.64
C THR A 651 9.97 2.16 40.77
N LEU A 652 11.26 2.08 40.45
CA LEU A 652 12.35 1.88 41.40
C LEU A 652 13.30 3.06 41.38
N PRO A 653 13.61 3.65 42.53
CA PRO A 653 14.60 4.73 42.61
C PRO A 653 16.01 4.20 42.35
N VAL A 654 16.78 4.94 41.55
CA VAL A 654 18.20 4.64 41.24
C VAL A 654 19.04 5.92 41.23
N ASP A 655 20.35 5.78 41.40
CA ASP A 655 21.28 6.89 41.15
C ASP A 655 21.70 6.86 39.68
N PRO A 656 21.39 7.88 38.87
CA PRO A 656 21.83 7.93 37.48
C PRO A 656 23.34 7.77 37.27
N LYS A 657 24.14 8.15 38.23
CA LYS A 657 25.58 8.00 38.19
C LYS A 657 26.05 6.54 38.13
N ASP A 658 25.23 5.61 38.60
CA ASP A 658 25.53 4.19 38.55
C ASP A 658 25.55 3.64 37.13
N PHE A 659 24.88 4.32 36.21
CA PHE A 659 24.76 3.95 34.77
C PHE A 659 25.59 4.85 33.86
N LEU A 660 26.58 5.58 34.40
CA LEU A 660 27.42 6.47 33.64
C LEU A 660 28.48 5.68 32.86
N LEU A 661 28.48 5.84 31.51
CA LEU A 661 29.49 5.27 30.63
C LEU A 661 30.39 6.38 30.07
N ARG A 662 31.72 6.21 30.18
CA ARG A 662 32.71 7.06 29.50
C ARG A 662 32.70 6.77 28.00
N GLU A 663 33.43 7.56 27.23
CA GLU A 663 33.69 7.25 25.83
C GLU A 663 34.61 6.00 25.75
N GLY A 664 34.30 5.09 24.81
CA GLY A 664 35.06 3.88 24.52
C GLY A 664 34.34 2.58 24.87
N ALA A 665 35.13 1.51 24.92
CA ALA A 665 34.64 0.15 25.12
C ALA A 665 34.26 -0.14 26.58
N HIS A 666 33.13 -0.81 26.78
CA HIS A 666 32.56 -1.23 28.06
C HIS A 666 32.18 -2.69 28.05
N SER A 667 32.23 -3.30 29.23
CA SER A 667 31.78 -4.66 29.48
C SER A 667 30.67 -4.65 30.53
N ILE A 668 29.53 -5.23 30.23
CA ILE A 668 28.40 -5.36 31.16
C ILE A 668 28.21 -6.84 31.48
N GLN A 669 28.30 -7.21 32.76
CA GLN A 669 27.84 -8.50 33.23
C GLN A 669 26.37 -8.36 33.64
N PHE A 670 25.53 -9.24 33.10
CA PHE A 670 24.10 -9.29 33.34
C PHE A 670 23.73 -10.62 33.97
N ASP A 671 22.97 -10.58 35.04
CA ASP A 671 22.42 -11.77 35.69
C ASP A 671 21.00 -11.51 36.21
N CYS A 672 20.24 -12.57 36.34
CA CYS A 672 18.91 -12.55 36.97
C CYS A 672 18.57 -13.95 37.49
N VAL A 673 17.60 -14.04 38.40
CA VAL A 673 17.05 -15.31 38.87
C VAL A 673 15.82 -15.65 38.04
N PHE A 674 15.83 -16.81 37.40
CA PHE A 674 14.67 -17.36 36.68
C PHE A 674 13.78 -18.15 37.67
N ASP A 675 12.49 -17.91 37.69
CA ASP A 675 11.55 -18.55 38.61
C ASP A 675 11.34 -20.03 38.30
N LYS A 676 11.49 -20.44 37.04
CA LYS A 676 11.43 -21.84 36.59
C LYS A 676 12.62 -22.15 35.71
N ALA A 677 13.24 -23.30 35.98
CA ALA A 677 14.34 -23.80 35.17
C ALA A 677 13.83 -24.49 33.90
N GLU A 678 13.47 -23.71 32.88
CA GLU A 678 13.10 -24.23 31.56
C GLU A 678 14.26 -24.00 30.56
N LYS A 679 14.46 -24.97 29.68
CA LYS A 679 15.64 -25.04 28.79
C LYS A 679 15.75 -23.89 27.79
N GLU A 680 14.69 -23.09 27.61
CA GLU A 680 14.56 -22.02 26.65
C GLU A 680 14.23 -20.66 27.27
N SER A 681 14.42 -20.52 28.59
CA SER A 681 14.17 -19.24 29.25
C SER A 681 15.19 -18.19 28.82
N GLU A 682 14.70 -17.04 28.37
CA GLU A 682 15.52 -15.95 27.87
C GLU A 682 15.03 -14.57 28.33
N VAL A 683 15.99 -13.68 28.50
CA VAL A 683 15.79 -12.27 28.78
C VAL A 683 16.49 -11.46 27.71
N LYS A 684 15.79 -10.53 27.08
CA LYS A 684 16.35 -9.56 26.15
C LYS A 684 16.84 -8.36 26.95
N PHE A 685 18.07 -7.96 26.70
CA PHE A 685 18.70 -6.78 27.27
C PHE A 685 19.14 -5.87 26.13
N GLU A 686 18.56 -4.69 26.06
CA GLU A 686 18.91 -3.67 25.05
C GLU A 686 19.50 -2.46 25.75
N VAL A 687 20.69 -2.04 25.32
CA VAL A 687 21.34 -0.80 25.76
C VAL A 687 21.23 0.23 24.62
N ARG A 688 20.84 1.44 24.97
CA ARG A 688 20.66 2.54 24.03
C ARG A 688 21.52 3.73 24.44
N LEU A 689 22.36 4.20 23.52
CA LEU A 689 23.24 5.34 23.70
C LEU A 689 22.91 6.42 22.70
N THR A 690 22.91 7.67 23.16
CA THR A 690 22.62 8.84 22.31
C THR A 690 23.92 9.28 21.60
N GLY A 691 23.85 9.42 20.30
CA GLY A 691 24.90 9.94 19.47
C GLY A 691 25.08 11.47 19.61
N GLU A 692 25.83 12.04 18.69
CA GLU A 692 25.96 13.49 18.64
C GLU A 692 24.61 14.16 18.39
N ILE A 693 24.37 15.25 19.11
CA ILE A 693 23.12 15.99 19.07
C ILE A 693 23.23 17.12 18.03
N GLU A 694 22.34 17.10 17.06
CA GLU A 694 22.15 18.19 16.10
C GLU A 694 20.80 18.87 16.37
N VAL A 695 20.74 20.19 16.34
CA VAL A 695 19.47 20.93 16.50
C VAL A 695 18.78 21.05 15.16
N VAL A 696 17.55 20.54 15.07
CA VAL A 696 16.66 20.69 13.91
C VAL A 696 15.54 21.66 14.26
N ARG A 697 15.24 22.56 13.35
CA ARG A 697 14.19 23.57 13.53
C ARG A 697 13.14 23.46 12.45
N HIS A 698 11.90 23.68 12.84
CA HIS A 698 10.81 23.79 11.90
C HIS A 698 11.06 24.97 10.96
N ASN A 699 11.14 24.71 9.66
CA ASN A 699 11.18 25.75 8.65
C ASN A 699 9.76 26.27 8.51
N GLY A 700 9.49 27.45 9.04
CA GLY A 700 8.17 28.08 8.94
C GLY A 700 7.73 28.18 7.48
N SER A 701 6.49 27.84 7.22
CA SER A 701 5.85 27.94 5.91
C SER A 701 5.75 29.38 5.46
#